data_e62a94bc8fc643dbe751af5e0eef6176
#
_entry.id   e62a94bc8fc643dbe751af5e0eef6176
#
_cell.length_a   1.000
_cell.length_b   1.000
_cell.length_c   1.000
_cell.angle_alpha   90.00
_cell.angle_beta   90.00
_cell.angle_gamma   90.00
#
_symmetry.space_group_name_H-M   'P 1'
#
loop_
_entity.id
_entity.type
_entity.pdbx_description
1 polymer ?
#
loop_
_entity_poly.entity_id
_entity_poly.type
_entity_poly.pdbx_seq_one_letter_code
_entity_poly.pdbx_strand_id
1 'polypeptide(L)'
;MSDIAAVGEKRVFEPFDKEAFKKEILNNIKYLFRKTPETASQQEIFQAVAYASKDMIIDEWLNAHKEYEKQDAKTVYYLSMEFLMGRALGNNLINLCCYKEVAEVLQEMGLDINVVEDQEPDAALGNGGLGRLAACFIESLSTLNYPAYGCTIRYKYGMFKQQIVNGEQVEIPDDWLKNGNPFEIKRPEYSQEIKFGGYVRIEYDEKLGRNVYVQDGYQSVMAVPYDLPVVGYNNGIVNSLRIWDAEPLVQFNLDSFDKGDYQKAVEQENLAKSIVEVLYPNDNHYSGKELRLKQQYFFVSASLQQVIKKFKATHDDIHQLPDKVVFQLNDTHPTVTVPELMRILIDEENLEWDDAWDITSRCCAYTNHTIMAEALEKWPVDLFMRLLPRVYQIVEEINRRFLIQVEEKYPNQYDKIRNMAILYEGQVRMANMAIIAGFSVNGVARLHTQILEERELHDFYEMMPEKFNNKTNGITQRRFLLHANPLLAQWVTDKLGTDEWITNLPLLKGLAPLADDSRARKEFQEIKYQNKLRLAKYIKEHNGIDINPDSIFDVQVKRLHEYKRQLMNIMHIMYLYNQLKDNPDMKFYPTTFIFGAKAAAGYKTAKQTIKLINAVADVINNDPAVNDKMKVVFIENYCVSNAEIIFAASNVSEQISTASKEASGTGNMKFMLNGAITLGTMDGANVEIVEEVGSENAFIFGMSSDEVMGYEANGGYNPREIYEQDADIRRVMDQMVDGTYSNGDTETFRELFNSLINQDVYFILKDFRSYAEARAKINEAYRDSKAWNRMAILNTACSGKFSSDRTIEEYVRDIWHLKKVFVK
;
A
#
# COMPACT_ATOMS: atom_id res chain seq x y z
N MET A 1 5.88 11.21 -37.82
CA MET A 1 6.31 12.61 -37.63
C MET A 1 5.09 13.49 -37.90
N SER A 2 4.49 13.97 -36.87
CA SER A 2 3.39 14.97 -36.77
C SER A 2 2.43 14.56 -35.66
N ASP A 3 2.80 14.84 -34.39
CA ASP A 3 1.88 15.05 -33.26
C ASP A 3 2.70 15.59 -32.06
N ILE A 4 3.57 16.54 -32.35
CA ILE A 4 4.19 17.42 -31.35
C ILE A 4 3.54 18.79 -31.54
N ALA A 5 2.30 18.95 -31.04
CA ALA A 5 1.72 20.28 -30.89
C ALA A 5 0.43 20.22 -30.06
N ALA A 6 0.55 20.04 -28.77
CA ALA A 6 -0.35 20.61 -27.79
C ALA A 6 0.41 20.66 -26.44
N VAL A 7 1.49 21.41 -26.41
CA VAL A 7 1.97 21.96 -25.13
C VAL A 7 0.91 22.99 -24.78
N GLY A 8 -0.07 22.58 -23.95
CA GLY A 8 -1.04 23.49 -23.39
C GLY A 8 -0.28 24.63 -22.72
N GLU A 9 -0.70 25.86 -22.95
CA GLU A 9 -0.16 27.01 -22.26
C GLU A 9 -0.13 26.69 -20.78
N LYS A 10 1.06 26.78 -20.14
CA LYS A 10 1.19 26.60 -18.69
C LYS A 10 0.22 27.56 -18.02
N ARG A 11 -0.69 27.04 -17.21
CA ARG A 11 -1.62 27.87 -16.43
C ARG A 11 -0.77 28.81 -15.57
N VAL A 12 -1.00 30.08 -15.66
CA VAL A 12 -0.41 31.06 -14.73
C VAL A 12 -1.34 31.11 -13.54
N PHE A 13 -0.93 30.46 -12.45
CA PHE A 13 -1.65 30.57 -11.18
C PHE A 13 -1.55 32.01 -10.65
N GLU A 14 -2.64 32.51 -10.06
CA GLU A 14 -2.56 33.76 -9.32
C GLU A 14 -1.56 33.60 -8.17
N PRO A 15 -0.74 34.64 -7.89
CA PRO A 15 0.16 34.60 -6.75
C PRO A 15 -0.60 34.30 -5.47
N PHE A 16 -0.05 33.46 -4.61
CA PHE A 16 -0.64 33.11 -3.32
C PHE A 16 -0.85 34.39 -2.45
N ASP A 17 -2.09 34.66 -2.07
CA ASP A 17 -2.44 35.80 -1.23
C ASP A 17 -2.30 35.44 0.26
N LYS A 18 -1.15 35.79 0.84
CA LYS A 18 -0.83 35.52 2.24
C LYS A 18 -1.81 36.17 3.21
N GLU A 19 -2.25 37.39 2.93
CA GLU A 19 -3.16 38.15 3.83
C GLU A 19 -4.57 37.53 3.79
N ALA A 20 -5.06 37.17 2.62
CA ALA A 20 -6.32 36.46 2.47
C ALA A 20 -6.29 35.13 3.20
N PHE A 21 -5.23 34.32 3.02
CA PHE A 21 -5.08 33.03 3.68
C PHE A 21 -4.99 33.16 5.22
N LYS A 22 -4.21 34.11 5.72
CA LYS A 22 -4.12 34.44 7.15
C LYS A 22 -5.48 34.83 7.74
N LYS A 23 -6.22 35.66 7.01
CA LYS A 23 -7.57 36.09 7.41
C LYS A 23 -8.51 34.88 7.49
N GLU A 24 -8.40 33.93 6.54
CA GLU A 24 -9.23 32.75 6.52
C GLU A 24 -8.92 31.80 7.69
N ILE A 25 -7.64 31.60 8.03
CA ILE A 25 -7.26 30.87 9.26
C ILE A 25 -7.89 31.51 10.50
N LEU A 26 -7.80 32.85 10.65
CA LEU A 26 -8.37 33.58 11.78
C LEU A 26 -9.90 33.46 11.82
N ASN A 27 -10.56 33.53 10.67
CA ASN A 27 -12.00 33.29 10.53
C ASN A 27 -12.38 31.87 10.97
N ASN A 28 -11.65 30.86 10.52
CA ASN A 28 -11.90 29.48 10.88
C ASN A 28 -11.73 29.26 12.39
N ILE A 29 -10.68 29.78 13.01
CA ILE A 29 -10.50 29.73 14.47
C ILE A 29 -11.70 30.36 15.18
N LYS A 30 -12.12 31.55 14.73
CA LYS A 30 -13.22 32.29 15.34
C LYS A 30 -14.58 31.63 15.19
N TYR A 31 -14.92 31.22 13.94
CA TYR A 31 -16.28 30.79 13.63
C TYR A 31 -16.53 29.31 13.87
N LEU A 32 -15.53 28.45 13.67
CA LEU A 32 -15.67 27.01 13.92
C LEU A 32 -15.50 26.69 15.41
N PHE A 33 -14.56 27.36 16.11
CA PHE A 33 -14.19 27.01 17.49
C PHE A 33 -14.57 28.08 18.52
N ARG A 34 -15.02 29.26 18.08
CA ARG A 34 -15.32 30.40 18.97
C ARG A 34 -14.15 30.78 19.88
N LYS A 35 -12.95 30.82 19.31
CA LYS A 35 -11.68 31.09 19.98
C LYS A 35 -10.86 32.18 19.29
N THR A 36 -9.77 32.58 19.94
CA THR A 36 -8.70 33.41 19.33
C THR A 36 -7.47 32.53 19.13
N PRO A 37 -6.47 32.94 18.31
CA PRO A 37 -5.24 32.16 18.13
C PRO A 37 -4.54 31.78 19.44
N GLU A 38 -4.57 32.67 20.44
CA GLU A 38 -3.92 32.47 21.74
C GLU A 38 -4.67 31.46 22.63
N THR A 39 -5.94 31.23 22.37
CA THR A 39 -6.80 30.31 23.15
C THR A 39 -7.12 29.02 22.42
N ALA A 40 -6.83 28.94 21.13
CA ALA A 40 -7.00 27.74 20.33
C ALA A 40 -5.95 26.69 20.68
N SER A 41 -6.36 25.42 20.72
CA SER A 41 -5.42 24.30 20.82
C SER A 41 -4.69 24.07 19.49
N GLN A 42 -3.55 23.39 19.51
CA GLN A 42 -2.80 23.04 18.30
C GLN A 42 -3.66 22.27 17.30
N GLN A 43 -4.54 21.37 17.78
CA GLN A 43 -5.48 20.64 16.95
C GLN A 43 -6.50 21.52 16.24
N GLU A 44 -7.04 22.52 16.94
CA GLU A 44 -7.98 23.49 16.35
C GLU A 44 -7.28 24.41 15.34
N ILE A 45 -6.02 24.76 15.60
CA ILE A 45 -5.17 25.52 14.65
C ILE A 45 -4.95 24.70 13.39
N PHE A 46 -4.56 23.41 13.53
CA PHE A 46 -4.43 22.49 12.39
C PHE A 46 -5.72 22.46 11.56
N GLN A 47 -6.86 22.27 12.21
CA GLN A 47 -8.14 22.22 11.48
C GLN A 47 -8.44 23.54 10.77
N ALA A 48 -8.16 24.67 11.38
CA ALA A 48 -8.38 25.99 10.76
C ALA A 48 -7.50 26.19 9.51
N VAL A 49 -6.25 25.75 9.57
CA VAL A 49 -5.31 25.78 8.42
C VAL A 49 -5.76 24.81 7.34
N ALA A 50 -6.18 23.60 7.71
CA ALA A 50 -6.67 22.58 6.78
C ALA A 50 -7.94 23.04 6.05
N TYR A 51 -8.89 23.67 6.73
CA TYR A 51 -10.08 24.24 6.08
C TYR A 51 -9.72 25.37 5.13
N ALA A 52 -8.83 26.30 5.51
CA ALA A 52 -8.36 27.35 4.62
C ALA A 52 -7.67 26.77 3.36
N SER A 53 -6.90 25.70 3.53
CA SER A 53 -6.27 25.00 2.40
C SER A 53 -7.30 24.29 1.51
N LYS A 54 -8.34 23.70 2.12
CA LYS A 54 -9.43 23.04 1.36
C LYS A 54 -10.22 24.04 0.50
N ASP A 55 -10.44 25.26 0.99
CA ASP A 55 -11.15 26.29 0.21
C ASP A 55 -10.43 26.60 -1.12
N MET A 56 -9.08 26.64 -1.11
CA MET A 56 -8.29 26.76 -2.33
C MET A 56 -8.46 25.56 -3.28
N ILE A 57 -8.56 24.34 -2.72
CA ILE A 57 -8.70 23.10 -3.49
C ILE A 57 -10.09 23.00 -4.14
N ILE A 58 -11.13 23.48 -3.50
CA ILE A 58 -12.53 23.31 -3.95
C ILE A 58 -12.76 23.89 -5.34
N ASP A 59 -12.27 25.09 -5.62
CA ASP A 59 -12.44 25.72 -6.93
C ASP A 59 -11.75 24.94 -8.04
N GLU A 60 -10.55 24.45 -7.80
CA GLU A 60 -9.83 23.58 -8.75
C GLU A 60 -10.55 22.25 -8.94
N TRP A 61 -11.04 21.66 -7.84
CA TRP A 61 -11.78 20.40 -7.87
C TRP A 61 -13.06 20.51 -8.71
N LEU A 62 -13.83 21.56 -8.51
CA LEU A 62 -15.04 21.83 -9.31
C LEU A 62 -14.70 22.06 -10.79
N ASN A 63 -13.63 22.80 -11.08
CA ASN A 63 -13.22 23.10 -12.45
C ASN A 63 -12.72 21.85 -13.18
N ALA A 64 -11.94 21.02 -12.52
CA ALA A 64 -11.47 19.75 -13.08
C ALA A 64 -12.66 18.84 -13.47
N HIS A 65 -13.62 18.68 -12.56
CA HIS A 65 -14.81 17.86 -12.83
C HIS A 65 -15.69 18.40 -13.95
N LYS A 66 -15.88 19.74 -14.03
CA LYS A 66 -16.58 20.38 -15.17
C LYS A 66 -15.89 20.11 -16.51
N GLU A 67 -14.54 20.18 -16.54
CA GLU A 67 -13.81 19.89 -17.78
C GLU A 67 -13.88 18.38 -18.15
N TYR A 68 -13.90 17.46 -17.17
CA TYR A 68 -14.12 16.03 -17.44
C TYR A 68 -15.49 15.78 -18.09
N GLU A 69 -16.54 16.38 -17.55
CA GLU A 69 -17.89 16.27 -18.07
C GLU A 69 -18.03 16.90 -19.48
N LYS A 70 -17.49 18.10 -19.66
CA LYS A 70 -17.53 18.83 -20.94
C LYS A 70 -16.81 18.08 -22.06
N GLN A 71 -15.68 17.40 -21.74
CA GLN A 71 -14.91 16.62 -22.70
C GLN A 71 -15.41 15.18 -22.82
N ASP A 72 -16.41 14.80 -22.04
CA ASP A 72 -16.93 13.42 -21.96
C ASP A 72 -15.80 12.40 -21.80
N ALA A 73 -14.91 12.71 -20.84
CA ALA A 73 -13.63 12.06 -20.70
C ALA A 73 -13.77 10.65 -20.12
N LYS A 74 -13.07 9.67 -20.72
CA LYS A 74 -12.95 8.33 -20.13
C LYS A 74 -12.27 8.42 -18.77
N THR A 75 -12.84 7.76 -17.76
CA THR A 75 -12.40 7.79 -16.37
C THR A 75 -12.00 6.41 -15.87
N VAL A 76 -10.85 6.31 -15.18
CA VAL A 76 -10.48 5.11 -14.46
C VAL A 76 -11.03 5.15 -13.03
N TYR A 77 -11.64 4.05 -12.62
CA TYR A 77 -12.06 3.78 -11.24
C TYR A 77 -11.14 2.75 -10.66
N TYR A 78 -10.24 3.22 -9.78
CA TYR A 78 -9.25 2.36 -9.12
C TYR A 78 -9.86 1.79 -7.84
N LEU A 79 -10.28 0.53 -7.91
CA LEU A 79 -10.94 -0.18 -6.81
C LEU A 79 -9.90 -0.86 -5.94
N SER A 80 -9.79 -0.45 -4.69
CA SER A 80 -8.84 -1.02 -3.75
C SER A 80 -9.45 -1.16 -2.35
N MET A 81 -9.13 -2.26 -1.68
CA MET A 81 -9.52 -2.47 -0.28
C MET A 81 -8.87 -1.46 0.65
N GLU A 82 -7.75 -0.88 0.24
CA GLU A 82 -6.98 0.06 1.05
C GLU A 82 -6.35 1.18 0.21
N PHE A 83 -6.27 2.39 0.82
CA PHE A 83 -5.52 3.54 0.35
C PHE A 83 -4.72 4.13 1.51
N LEU A 84 -3.42 3.89 1.53
CA LEU A 84 -2.54 4.38 2.60
C LEU A 84 -2.09 5.81 2.28
N MET A 85 -2.98 6.77 2.49
CA MET A 85 -2.80 8.17 2.08
C MET A 85 -1.74 8.91 2.91
N GLY A 86 -1.61 8.60 4.20
CA GLY A 86 -0.82 9.41 5.12
C GLY A 86 -1.51 10.74 5.45
N ARG A 87 -0.73 11.71 5.93
CA ARG A 87 -1.20 13.07 6.19
C ARG A 87 -1.44 13.82 4.89
N ALA A 88 -2.47 14.66 4.85
CA ALA A 88 -2.92 15.35 3.65
C ALA A 88 -2.41 16.80 3.57
N LEU A 89 -2.33 17.54 4.70
CA LEU A 89 -2.06 18.98 4.69
C LEU A 89 -0.79 19.33 3.93
N GLY A 90 0.35 18.82 4.36
CA GLY A 90 1.64 19.14 3.74
C GLY A 90 1.71 18.71 2.27
N ASN A 91 1.20 17.53 1.95
CA ASN A 91 1.16 17.05 0.57
C ASN A 91 0.29 17.93 -0.34
N ASN A 92 -0.85 18.38 0.15
CA ASN A 92 -1.73 19.28 -0.59
C ASN A 92 -1.05 20.64 -0.82
N LEU A 93 -0.42 21.22 0.22
CA LEU A 93 0.29 22.49 0.10
C LEU A 93 1.47 22.42 -0.88
N ILE A 94 2.18 21.28 -0.91
CA ILE A 94 3.26 21.03 -1.88
C ILE A 94 2.70 20.97 -3.29
N ASN A 95 1.62 20.21 -3.50
CA ASN A 95 1.04 20.04 -4.83
C ASN A 95 0.35 21.33 -5.34
N LEU A 96 -0.15 22.16 -4.43
CA LEU A 96 -0.63 23.54 -4.72
C LEU A 96 0.53 24.54 -4.90
N CYS A 97 1.79 24.13 -4.70
CA CYS A 97 2.97 25.00 -4.77
C CYS A 97 2.94 26.23 -3.84
N CYS A 98 2.32 26.10 -2.66
CA CYS A 98 2.21 27.18 -1.69
C CYS A 98 2.73 26.83 -0.27
N TYR A 99 3.43 25.70 -0.13
CA TYR A 99 3.92 25.22 1.18
C TYR A 99 4.78 26.26 1.90
N LYS A 100 5.70 26.90 1.19
CA LYS A 100 6.61 27.89 1.74
C LYS A 100 5.87 29.15 2.21
N GLU A 101 4.94 29.64 1.39
CA GLU A 101 4.13 30.81 1.69
C GLU A 101 3.23 30.59 2.91
N VAL A 102 2.64 29.40 3.02
CA VAL A 102 1.86 29.01 4.20
C VAL A 102 2.74 28.90 5.45
N ALA A 103 3.94 28.32 5.32
CA ALA A 103 4.89 28.28 6.43
C ALA A 103 5.28 29.69 6.94
N GLU A 104 5.49 30.65 6.02
CA GLU A 104 5.78 32.05 6.35
C GLU A 104 4.59 32.73 7.03
N VAL A 105 3.35 32.50 6.56
CA VAL A 105 2.13 33.01 7.23
C VAL A 105 2.01 32.47 8.64
N LEU A 106 2.22 31.18 8.84
CA LEU A 106 2.17 30.56 10.16
C LEU A 106 3.27 31.13 11.08
N GLN A 107 4.48 31.31 10.57
CA GLN A 107 5.59 31.92 11.33
C GLN A 107 5.26 33.36 11.77
N GLU A 108 4.64 34.16 10.91
CA GLU A 108 4.15 35.52 11.27
C GLU A 108 3.08 35.48 12.37
N MET A 109 2.31 34.39 12.45
CA MET A 109 1.34 34.15 13.53
C MET A 109 1.98 33.53 14.78
N GLY A 110 3.30 33.33 14.82
CA GLY A 110 4.02 32.69 15.93
C GLY A 110 3.84 31.16 15.97
N LEU A 111 3.47 30.52 14.84
CA LEU A 111 3.21 29.09 14.72
C LEU A 111 4.29 28.41 13.85
N ASP A 112 4.59 27.15 14.15
CA ASP A 112 5.48 26.31 13.35
C ASP A 112 4.65 25.32 12.51
N ILE A 113 4.84 25.35 11.20
CA ILE A 113 4.13 24.44 10.28
C ILE A 113 4.34 22.97 10.63
N ASN A 114 5.53 22.58 11.10
CA ASN A 114 5.80 21.20 11.49
C ASN A 114 4.94 20.78 12.70
N VAL A 115 4.76 21.68 13.67
CA VAL A 115 3.90 21.43 14.83
C VAL A 115 2.43 21.34 14.41
N VAL A 116 2.01 22.14 13.43
CA VAL A 116 0.65 22.10 12.86
C VAL A 116 0.43 20.78 12.11
N GLU A 117 1.35 20.36 11.26
CA GLU A 117 1.27 19.07 10.53
C GLU A 117 1.27 17.87 11.48
N ASP A 118 1.99 17.93 12.59
CA ASP A 118 2.05 16.85 13.59
C ASP A 118 0.70 16.62 14.32
N GLN A 119 -0.23 17.56 14.23
CA GLN A 119 -1.58 17.37 14.76
C GLN A 119 -2.47 16.52 13.85
N GLU A 120 -2.11 16.37 12.59
CA GLU A 120 -2.86 15.54 11.65
C GLU A 120 -2.56 14.06 11.88
N PRO A 121 -3.57 13.22 12.18
CA PRO A 121 -3.37 11.77 12.19
C PRO A 121 -3.19 11.26 10.76
N ASP A 122 -2.38 10.21 10.58
CA ASP A 122 -2.40 9.46 9.33
C ASP A 122 -3.82 8.89 9.10
N ALA A 123 -4.34 9.03 7.89
CA ALA A 123 -5.63 8.43 7.56
C ALA A 123 -5.54 6.90 7.62
N ALA A 124 -6.33 6.27 8.49
CA ALA A 124 -6.26 4.83 8.76
C ALA A 124 -7.01 4.01 7.69
N LEU A 125 -6.80 4.35 6.41
CA LEU A 125 -7.46 3.74 5.25
C LEU A 125 -6.59 2.68 4.56
N GLY A 126 -5.44 2.34 5.11
CA GLY A 126 -4.52 1.36 4.51
C GLY A 126 -3.56 0.74 5.52
N ASN A 127 -2.86 -0.30 5.09
CA ASN A 127 -1.98 -1.09 5.93
C ASN A 127 -0.52 -1.10 5.44
N GLY A 128 -0.28 -1.32 4.15
CA GLY A 128 1.06 -1.58 3.65
C GLY A 128 1.29 -1.16 2.20
N GLY A 129 2.14 -1.95 1.51
CA GLY A 129 2.59 -1.65 0.15
C GLY A 129 1.48 -1.50 -0.86
N LEU A 130 0.46 -2.35 -0.82
CA LEU A 130 -0.71 -2.30 -1.72
C LEU A 130 -1.48 -0.99 -1.57
N GLY A 131 -1.79 -0.59 -0.34
CA GLY A 131 -2.50 0.66 -0.06
C GLY A 131 -1.67 1.90 -0.38
N ARG A 132 -0.36 1.87 -0.12
CA ARG A 132 0.50 3.01 -0.48
C ARG A 132 0.67 3.13 -1.99
N LEU A 133 0.72 2.02 -2.71
CA LEU A 133 0.74 2.03 -4.17
C LEU A 133 -0.52 2.70 -4.74
N ALA A 134 -1.69 2.32 -4.24
CA ALA A 134 -2.97 2.95 -4.63
C ALA A 134 -2.94 4.47 -4.39
N ALA A 135 -2.42 4.91 -3.25
CA ALA A 135 -2.27 6.33 -2.93
C ALA A 135 -1.29 7.05 -3.88
N CYS A 136 -0.15 6.44 -4.21
CA CYS A 136 0.79 6.99 -5.20
C CYS A 136 0.16 7.08 -6.59
N PHE A 137 -0.61 6.08 -6.98
CA PHE A 137 -1.23 6.03 -8.32
C PHE A 137 -2.30 7.09 -8.50
N ILE A 138 -3.18 7.29 -7.52
CA ILE A 138 -4.22 8.32 -7.64
C ILE A 138 -3.61 9.73 -7.64
N GLU A 139 -2.53 9.95 -6.91
CA GLU A 139 -1.78 11.21 -6.92
C GLU A 139 -1.08 11.43 -8.26
N SER A 140 -0.45 10.39 -8.82
CA SER A 140 0.17 10.47 -10.16
C SER A 140 -0.87 10.69 -11.26
N LEU A 141 -2.05 10.08 -11.18
CA LEU A 141 -3.15 10.34 -12.13
C LEU A 141 -3.55 11.81 -12.13
N SER A 142 -3.66 12.43 -10.95
CA SER A 142 -3.94 13.86 -10.83
C SER A 142 -2.81 14.71 -11.42
N THR A 143 -1.56 14.42 -11.08
CA THR A 143 -0.39 15.16 -11.56
C THR A 143 -0.20 15.06 -13.08
N LEU A 144 -0.58 13.92 -13.66
CA LEU A 144 -0.49 13.66 -15.10
C LEU A 144 -1.73 14.09 -15.90
N ASN A 145 -2.68 14.76 -15.29
CA ASN A 145 -3.91 15.27 -15.93
C ASN A 145 -4.89 14.19 -16.40
N TYR A 146 -4.95 13.03 -15.73
CA TYR A 146 -5.87 11.96 -16.09
C TYR A 146 -7.10 11.93 -15.16
N PRO A 147 -8.33 11.82 -15.74
CA PRO A 147 -9.55 11.65 -14.94
C PRO A 147 -9.56 10.32 -14.20
N ALA A 148 -9.74 10.39 -12.89
CA ALA A 148 -9.71 9.21 -12.04
C ALA A 148 -10.55 9.33 -10.77
N TYR A 149 -11.03 8.19 -10.27
CA TYR A 149 -11.57 8.02 -8.93
C TYR A 149 -10.82 6.86 -8.24
N GLY A 150 -10.41 7.07 -7.00
CA GLY A 150 -10.13 5.97 -6.10
C GLY A 150 -11.41 5.58 -5.37
N CYS A 151 -11.65 4.28 -5.15
CA CYS A 151 -12.83 3.80 -4.44
C CYS A 151 -12.42 2.79 -3.36
N THR A 152 -12.86 3.04 -2.12
CA THR A 152 -12.60 2.18 -0.96
C THR A 152 -13.64 2.40 0.14
N ILE A 153 -13.42 1.83 1.32
CA ILE A 153 -14.26 1.96 2.51
C ILE A 153 -13.74 3.10 3.39
N ARG A 154 -14.66 3.85 4.02
CA ARG A 154 -14.34 4.83 5.06
C ARG A 154 -14.20 4.11 6.42
N TYR A 155 -13.06 3.46 6.63
CA TYR A 155 -12.81 2.76 7.88
C TYR A 155 -12.78 3.72 9.07
N LYS A 156 -13.53 3.40 10.12
CA LYS A 156 -13.55 4.19 11.34
C LYS A 156 -12.25 4.08 12.14
N TYR A 157 -11.74 2.87 12.26
CA TYR A 157 -10.51 2.56 12.99
C TYR A 157 -9.41 2.04 12.07
N GLY A 158 -9.76 1.68 10.84
CA GLY A 158 -8.85 1.21 9.81
C GLY A 158 -7.95 0.07 10.27
N MET A 159 -6.65 0.22 10.04
CA MET A 159 -5.63 -0.64 10.63
C MET A 159 -5.33 -0.15 12.04
N PHE A 160 -5.19 -1.09 12.98
CA PHE A 160 -4.92 -0.78 14.38
C PHE A 160 -3.67 0.09 14.58
N LYS A 161 -3.62 0.86 15.67
CA LYS A 161 -2.38 1.37 16.23
C LYS A 161 -1.64 0.25 16.95
N GLN A 162 -0.34 0.16 16.73
CA GLN A 162 0.51 -0.77 17.44
C GLN A 162 1.09 -0.11 18.67
N GLN A 163 0.96 -0.78 19.81
CA GLN A 163 1.75 -0.52 21.02
C GLN A 163 2.66 -1.71 21.31
N ILE A 164 3.82 -1.44 21.85
CA ILE A 164 4.73 -2.47 22.36
C ILE A 164 4.66 -2.47 23.89
N VAL A 165 4.09 -3.53 24.44
CA VAL A 165 3.96 -3.71 25.89
C VAL A 165 4.71 -4.97 26.30
N ASN A 166 5.71 -4.84 27.17
CA ASN A 166 6.60 -5.95 27.57
C ASN A 166 7.23 -6.68 26.36
N GLY A 167 7.59 -5.93 25.32
CA GLY A 167 8.19 -6.46 24.09
C GLY A 167 7.17 -7.05 23.08
N GLU A 168 5.90 -7.14 23.43
CA GLU A 168 4.85 -7.72 22.60
C GLU A 168 4.03 -6.65 21.89
N GLN A 169 3.60 -6.97 20.66
CA GLN A 169 2.61 -6.15 19.95
C GLN A 169 1.24 -6.25 20.61
N VAL A 170 0.68 -5.10 20.94
CA VAL A 170 -0.71 -4.93 21.36
C VAL A 170 -1.42 -4.04 20.33
N GLU A 171 -2.56 -4.48 19.85
CA GLU A 171 -3.39 -3.76 18.90
C GLU A 171 -4.40 -2.89 19.65
N ILE A 172 -4.42 -1.59 19.33
CA ILE A 172 -5.43 -0.66 19.82
C ILE A 172 -6.15 0.03 18.67
N PRO A 173 -7.42 0.42 18.83
CA PRO A 173 -8.15 1.14 17.78
C PRO A 173 -7.43 2.44 17.39
N ASP A 174 -7.34 2.72 16.10
CA ASP A 174 -6.84 4.00 15.58
C ASP A 174 -8.03 4.94 15.33
N ASP A 175 -8.43 5.69 16.33
CA ASP A 175 -9.56 6.63 16.24
C ASP A 175 -9.15 7.92 15.51
N TRP A 176 -8.73 7.79 14.27
CA TRP A 176 -8.22 8.89 13.44
C TRP A 176 -9.29 9.93 13.09
N LEU A 177 -10.56 9.55 13.17
CA LEU A 177 -11.71 10.43 12.92
C LEU A 177 -12.26 11.11 14.19
N LYS A 178 -11.60 10.96 15.35
CA LYS A 178 -12.06 11.50 16.63
C LYS A 178 -12.42 13.00 16.58
N ASN A 179 -11.62 13.77 15.86
CA ASN A 179 -11.83 15.22 15.69
C ASN A 179 -12.43 15.58 14.32
N GLY A 180 -12.94 14.57 13.57
CA GLY A 180 -13.35 14.74 12.17
C GLY A 180 -12.16 14.83 11.21
N ASN A 181 -12.47 14.83 9.92
CA ASN A 181 -11.49 15.01 8.85
C ASN A 181 -11.84 16.28 8.07
N PRO A 182 -11.04 17.36 8.16
CA PRO A 182 -11.38 18.62 7.50
C PRO A 182 -11.40 18.54 5.97
N PHE A 183 -10.72 17.56 5.36
CA PHE A 183 -10.62 17.43 3.92
C PHE A 183 -11.77 16.64 3.29
N GLU A 184 -12.51 15.82 4.03
CA GLU A 184 -13.60 15.04 3.47
C GLU A 184 -14.89 15.87 3.27
N ILE A 185 -15.68 15.49 2.26
CA ILE A 185 -17.00 16.06 1.96
C ILE A 185 -18.00 14.92 1.84
N LYS A 186 -19.00 14.91 2.73
CA LYS A 186 -20.11 13.95 2.67
C LYS A 186 -20.99 14.24 1.46
N ARG A 187 -21.33 13.20 0.68
CA ARG A 187 -22.11 13.30 -0.56
C ARG A 187 -23.36 12.40 -0.50
N PRO A 188 -24.33 12.72 0.39
CA PRO A 188 -25.49 11.86 0.61
C PRO A 188 -26.37 11.68 -0.63
N GLU A 189 -26.33 12.60 -1.59
CA GLU A 189 -27.02 12.53 -2.87
C GLU A 189 -26.57 11.37 -3.77
N TYR A 190 -25.42 10.77 -3.47
CA TYR A 190 -24.86 9.62 -4.19
C TYR A 190 -24.99 8.30 -3.41
N SER A 191 -25.78 8.28 -2.34
CA SER A 191 -25.98 7.07 -1.52
C SER A 191 -26.58 5.93 -2.32
N GLN A 192 -26.16 4.69 -2.00
CA GLN A 192 -26.61 3.47 -2.68
C GLN A 192 -27.04 2.41 -1.65
N GLU A 193 -28.14 1.71 -1.94
CA GLU A 193 -28.56 0.56 -1.13
C GLU A 193 -27.76 -0.68 -1.51
N ILE A 194 -27.21 -1.39 -0.51
CA ILE A 194 -26.47 -2.64 -0.67
C ILE A 194 -27.20 -3.77 0.04
N LYS A 195 -27.49 -4.84 -0.71
CA LYS A 195 -28.28 -5.98 -0.25
C LYS A 195 -27.42 -7.21 0.03
N PHE A 196 -27.68 -7.85 1.16
CA PHE A 196 -27.00 -9.08 1.58
C PHE A 196 -27.98 -10.18 1.93
N GLY A 197 -27.65 -11.42 1.54
CA GLY A 197 -28.42 -12.60 1.92
C GLY A 197 -29.78 -12.72 1.21
N GLY A 198 -30.72 -13.37 1.86
CA GLY A 198 -32.00 -13.70 1.25
C GLY A 198 -31.94 -14.87 0.26
N TYR A 199 -32.84 -14.86 -0.67
CA TYR A 199 -32.95 -15.89 -1.72
C TYR A 199 -33.38 -15.26 -3.04
N VAL A 200 -33.13 -15.96 -4.15
CA VAL A 200 -33.49 -15.50 -5.50
C VAL A 200 -34.75 -16.22 -5.96
N ARG A 201 -35.73 -15.46 -6.35
CA ARG A 201 -36.98 -15.93 -6.95
C ARG A 201 -36.98 -15.59 -8.44
N ILE A 202 -37.46 -16.47 -9.27
CA ILE A 202 -37.60 -16.25 -10.73
C ILE A 202 -39.06 -15.91 -10.98
N GLU A 203 -39.27 -14.80 -11.66
CA GLU A 203 -40.58 -14.36 -12.12
C GLU A 203 -40.54 -14.15 -13.63
N TYR A 204 -41.66 -14.40 -14.30
CA TYR A 204 -41.83 -14.04 -15.70
C TYR A 204 -42.37 -12.61 -15.80
N ASP A 205 -41.60 -11.73 -16.42
CA ASP A 205 -42.02 -10.34 -16.69
C ASP A 205 -42.68 -10.29 -18.06
N GLU A 206 -44.02 -10.04 -18.08
CA GLU A 206 -44.79 -10.00 -19.33
C GLU A 206 -44.39 -8.84 -20.26
N LYS A 207 -43.88 -7.72 -19.69
CA LYS A 207 -43.45 -6.56 -20.48
C LYS A 207 -42.13 -6.81 -21.20
N LEU A 208 -41.24 -7.48 -20.53
CA LEU A 208 -39.92 -7.85 -21.07
C LEU A 208 -39.97 -9.14 -21.87
N GLY A 209 -41.02 -9.98 -21.70
CA GLY A 209 -41.18 -11.26 -22.39
C GLY A 209 -40.17 -12.32 -21.94
N ARG A 210 -39.60 -12.19 -20.72
CA ARG A 210 -38.53 -13.05 -20.19
C ARG A 210 -38.63 -13.26 -18.67
N ASN A 211 -37.87 -14.23 -18.20
CA ASN A 211 -37.68 -14.42 -16.77
C ASN A 211 -36.77 -13.31 -16.20
N VAL A 212 -37.14 -12.78 -15.05
CA VAL A 212 -36.38 -11.83 -14.24
C VAL A 212 -36.07 -12.46 -12.88
N TYR A 213 -34.99 -12.01 -12.29
CA TYR A 213 -34.49 -12.52 -11.00
C TYR A 213 -34.76 -11.49 -9.92
N VAL A 214 -35.52 -11.88 -8.91
CA VAL A 214 -35.88 -11.02 -7.78
C VAL A 214 -35.27 -11.56 -6.50
N GLN A 215 -34.49 -10.73 -5.82
CA GLN A 215 -33.94 -11.08 -4.51
C GLN A 215 -34.89 -10.67 -3.41
N ASP A 216 -35.33 -11.63 -2.57
CA ASP A 216 -36.23 -11.44 -1.46
C ASP A 216 -35.57 -11.84 -0.11
N GLY A 217 -36.09 -11.33 0.99
CA GLY A 217 -35.64 -11.69 2.34
C GLY A 217 -34.22 -11.23 2.68
N TYR A 218 -33.71 -10.24 1.94
CA TYR A 218 -32.37 -9.69 2.15
C TYR A 218 -32.34 -8.70 3.32
N GLN A 219 -31.15 -8.51 3.86
CA GLN A 219 -30.80 -7.37 4.71
C GLN A 219 -30.11 -6.32 3.86
N SER A 220 -30.33 -5.04 4.16
CA SER A 220 -29.67 -3.98 3.43
C SER A 220 -29.08 -2.91 4.32
N VAL A 221 -28.04 -2.27 3.81
CA VAL A 221 -27.40 -1.09 4.39
C VAL A 221 -27.30 0.00 3.34
N MET A 222 -27.27 1.25 3.79
CA MET A 222 -27.04 2.40 2.91
C MET A 222 -25.53 2.70 2.88
N ALA A 223 -24.94 2.62 1.71
CA ALA A 223 -23.59 3.10 1.46
C ALA A 223 -23.65 4.61 1.17
N VAL A 224 -22.98 5.40 1.99
CA VAL A 224 -22.95 6.87 1.90
C VAL A 224 -21.53 7.33 1.60
N PRO A 225 -21.29 7.98 0.45
CA PRO A 225 -19.92 8.34 0.10
C PRO A 225 -19.45 9.64 0.73
N TYR A 226 -18.16 9.67 1.01
CA TYR A 226 -17.38 10.86 1.34
C TYR A 226 -16.28 11.00 0.30
N ASP A 227 -16.06 12.20 -0.21
CA ASP A 227 -15.03 12.48 -1.18
C ASP A 227 -13.86 13.22 -0.52
N LEU A 228 -12.64 12.72 -0.76
CA LEU A 228 -11.38 13.33 -0.41
C LEU A 228 -10.70 13.87 -1.67
N PRO A 229 -10.14 15.10 -1.65
CA PRO A 229 -9.43 15.64 -2.80
C PRO A 229 -8.06 14.99 -2.96
N VAL A 230 -7.69 14.70 -4.19
CA VAL A 230 -6.35 14.25 -4.57
C VAL A 230 -5.78 15.27 -5.54
N VAL A 231 -4.95 16.15 -5.01
CA VAL A 231 -4.42 17.32 -5.72
C VAL A 231 -3.25 16.91 -6.61
N GLY A 232 -3.29 17.30 -7.87
CA GLY A 232 -2.18 17.18 -8.82
C GLY A 232 -1.15 18.29 -8.60
N TYR A 233 0.12 18.01 -8.95
CA TYR A 233 1.20 18.96 -8.76
C TYR A 233 1.12 20.09 -9.81
N ASN A 234 0.86 21.31 -9.35
CA ASN A 234 0.92 22.56 -10.13
C ASN A 234 0.16 22.52 -11.47
N ASN A 235 -1.04 21.92 -11.50
CA ASN A 235 -1.77 21.76 -12.77
C ASN A 235 -3.27 22.04 -12.69
N GLY A 236 -3.82 22.34 -11.51
CA GLY A 236 -5.25 22.62 -11.30
C GLY A 236 -6.15 21.40 -11.43
N ILE A 237 -5.59 20.19 -11.48
CA ILE A 237 -6.35 18.94 -11.48
C ILE A 237 -6.50 18.42 -10.05
N VAL A 238 -7.74 18.13 -9.69
CA VAL A 238 -8.06 17.47 -8.43
C VAL A 238 -9.00 16.31 -8.74
N ASN A 239 -8.52 15.08 -8.52
CA ASN A 239 -9.32 13.88 -8.57
C ASN A 239 -9.95 13.58 -7.20
N SER A 240 -10.83 12.58 -7.15
CA SER A 240 -11.54 12.19 -5.92
C SER A 240 -11.10 10.83 -5.44
N LEU A 241 -10.81 10.71 -4.15
CA LEU A 241 -10.85 9.43 -3.44
C LEU A 241 -12.23 9.34 -2.77
N ARG A 242 -13.08 8.47 -3.30
CA ARG A 242 -14.44 8.21 -2.78
C ARG A 242 -14.38 7.06 -1.77
N ILE A 243 -14.69 7.39 -0.53
CA ILE A 243 -14.71 6.44 0.58
C ILE A 243 -16.16 6.23 1.04
N TRP A 244 -16.56 4.96 1.15
CA TRP A 244 -17.93 4.59 1.46
C TRP A 244 -18.11 4.30 2.95
N ASP A 245 -19.01 5.05 3.60
CA ASP A 245 -19.49 4.78 4.95
C ASP A 245 -20.78 3.98 4.90
N ALA A 246 -21.13 3.28 5.97
CA ALA A 246 -22.33 2.47 6.08
C ALA A 246 -23.31 3.06 7.10
N GLU A 247 -24.52 3.33 6.66
CA GLU A 247 -25.63 3.79 7.52
C GLU A 247 -26.80 2.79 7.47
N PRO A 248 -27.57 2.62 8.56
CA PRO A 248 -28.75 1.79 8.53
C PRO A 248 -29.87 2.46 7.74
N LEU A 249 -30.71 1.68 7.06
CA LEU A 249 -31.92 2.22 6.40
C LEU A 249 -32.95 2.71 7.41
N VAL A 250 -33.07 2.02 8.55
CA VAL A 250 -33.88 2.44 9.69
C VAL A 250 -32.96 2.82 10.83
N GLN A 251 -32.79 4.11 11.06
CA GLN A 251 -31.79 4.64 11.97
C GLN A 251 -31.98 4.24 13.43
N PHE A 252 -33.18 4.19 13.94
CA PHE A 252 -33.43 3.93 15.36
C PHE A 252 -34.82 3.33 15.55
N ASN A 253 -34.89 2.19 16.24
CA ASN A 253 -36.16 1.56 16.54
C ASN A 253 -36.72 2.09 17.88
N LEU A 254 -37.49 3.16 17.79
CA LEU A 254 -38.08 3.83 18.96
C LEU A 254 -39.01 2.90 19.73
N ASP A 255 -39.78 2.03 19.06
CA ASP A 255 -40.68 1.07 19.70
C ASP A 255 -39.93 0.05 20.59
N SER A 256 -38.80 -0.45 20.10
CA SER A 256 -37.93 -1.32 20.91
C SER A 256 -37.29 -0.57 22.08
N PHE A 257 -36.87 0.69 21.86
CA PHE A 257 -36.32 1.53 22.91
C PHE A 257 -37.34 1.81 24.02
N ASP A 258 -38.56 2.19 23.64
CA ASP A 258 -39.66 2.45 24.63
C ASP A 258 -40.07 1.21 25.43
N LYS A 259 -39.84 0.02 24.86
CA LYS A 259 -40.07 -1.27 25.57
C LYS A 259 -38.86 -1.70 26.42
N GLY A 260 -37.81 -0.90 26.48
CA GLY A 260 -36.59 -1.20 27.26
C GLY A 260 -35.60 -2.16 26.59
N ASP A 261 -35.83 -2.54 25.33
CA ASP A 261 -34.92 -3.36 24.56
C ASP A 261 -33.92 -2.44 23.79
N TYR A 262 -32.97 -1.89 24.53
CA TYR A 262 -32.02 -0.91 24.00
C TYR A 262 -31.04 -1.53 23.00
N GLN A 263 -30.72 -2.81 23.12
CA GLN A 263 -29.84 -3.51 22.17
C GLN A 263 -30.50 -3.66 20.80
N LYS A 264 -31.76 -4.08 20.83
CA LYS A 264 -32.54 -4.22 19.58
C LYS A 264 -32.86 -2.88 18.94
N ALA A 265 -32.95 -1.81 19.72
CA ALA A 265 -33.16 -0.45 19.20
C ALA A 265 -32.03 0.04 18.30
N VAL A 266 -30.78 -0.43 18.50
CA VAL A 266 -29.56 -0.06 17.74
C VAL A 266 -28.97 -1.21 16.91
N GLU A 267 -29.65 -2.35 16.79
CA GLU A 267 -29.15 -3.55 16.12
C GLU A 267 -28.79 -3.26 14.66
N GLN A 268 -29.65 -2.59 13.91
CA GLN A 268 -29.43 -2.22 12.51
C GLN A 268 -28.24 -1.27 12.34
N GLU A 269 -28.08 -0.33 13.26
CA GLU A 269 -26.94 0.58 13.29
C GLU A 269 -25.63 -0.18 13.54
N ASN A 270 -25.61 -1.11 14.48
CA ASN A 270 -24.43 -1.92 14.78
C ASN A 270 -24.04 -2.83 13.60
N LEU A 271 -25.03 -3.42 12.92
CA LEU A 271 -24.78 -4.24 11.73
C LEU A 271 -24.17 -3.42 10.60
N ALA A 272 -24.68 -2.22 10.32
CA ALA A 272 -24.11 -1.34 9.33
C ALA A 272 -22.67 -0.90 9.69
N LYS A 273 -22.47 -0.43 10.93
CA LYS A 273 -21.16 0.03 11.43
C LYS A 273 -20.09 -1.04 11.34
N SER A 274 -20.42 -2.31 11.65
CA SER A 274 -19.45 -3.40 11.65
C SER A 274 -18.72 -3.56 10.29
N ILE A 275 -19.39 -3.20 9.18
CA ILE A 275 -18.82 -3.30 7.83
C ILE A 275 -17.65 -2.33 7.65
N VAL A 276 -17.70 -1.15 8.27
CA VAL A 276 -16.77 -0.04 8.04
C VAL A 276 -15.85 0.25 9.22
N GLU A 277 -15.78 -0.60 10.23
CA GLU A 277 -14.97 -0.30 11.42
C GLU A 277 -13.48 -0.62 11.22
N VAL A 278 -13.16 -1.83 10.76
CA VAL A 278 -11.78 -2.36 10.76
C VAL A 278 -11.37 -2.85 9.37
N LEU A 279 -10.18 -2.44 8.94
CA LEU A 279 -9.52 -2.97 7.75
C LEU A 279 -8.90 -4.34 8.09
N TYR A 280 -9.15 -5.35 7.25
CA TYR A 280 -8.69 -6.73 7.43
C TYR A 280 -9.04 -7.32 8.80
N PRO A 281 -10.34 -7.46 9.11
CA PRO A 281 -10.74 -8.15 10.33
C PRO A 281 -10.18 -9.59 10.35
N ASN A 282 -9.93 -10.10 11.54
CA ASN A 282 -9.42 -11.47 11.72
C ASN A 282 -10.37 -12.48 11.08
N ASP A 283 -9.90 -13.24 10.11
CA ASP A 283 -10.65 -14.21 9.32
C ASP A 283 -10.30 -15.68 9.64
N ASN A 284 -9.68 -15.93 10.77
CA ASN A 284 -9.44 -17.28 11.29
C ASN A 284 -10.76 -18.01 11.68
N HIS A 285 -11.88 -17.30 11.71
CA HIS A 285 -13.21 -17.81 11.99
C HIS A 285 -14.23 -17.39 10.91
N TYR A 286 -15.34 -18.14 10.85
CA TYR A 286 -16.35 -17.97 9.80
C TYR A 286 -16.95 -16.54 9.74
N SER A 287 -17.25 -15.95 10.90
CA SER A 287 -17.79 -14.58 10.97
C SER A 287 -16.84 -13.52 10.42
N GLY A 288 -15.54 -13.70 10.62
CA GLY A 288 -14.52 -12.81 10.05
C GLY A 288 -14.41 -12.92 8.54
N LYS A 289 -14.51 -14.14 8.00
CA LYS A 289 -14.58 -14.37 6.54
C LYS A 289 -15.83 -13.73 5.95
N GLU A 290 -16.99 -13.90 6.60
CA GLU A 290 -18.24 -13.27 6.19
C GLU A 290 -18.13 -11.74 6.16
N LEU A 291 -17.55 -11.15 7.21
CA LEU A 291 -17.36 -9.71 7.29
C LEU A 291 -16.45 -9.19 6.17
N ARG A 292 -15.34 -9.87 5.88
CA ARG A 292 -14.45 -9.49 4.78
C ARG A 292 -15.14 -9.55 3.42
N LEU A 293 -15.94 -10.58 3.16
CA LEU A 293 -16.70 -10.66 1.91
C LEU A 293 -17.78 -9.56 1.84
N LYS A 294 -18.44 -9.25 2.96
CA LYS A 294 -19.36 -8.11 3.07
C LYS A 294 -18.67 -6.79 2.71
N GLN A 295 -17.48 -6.54 3.25
CA GLN A 295 -16.71 -5.33 2.96
C GLN A 295 -16.40 -5.20 1.47
N GLN A 296 -15.94 -6.27 0.84
CA GLN A 296 -15.62 -6.28 -0.59
C GLN A 296 -16.84 -5.97 -1.45
N TYR A 297 -17.94 -6.66 -1.22
CA TYR A 297 -19.17 -6.43 -1.97
C TYR A 297 -19.77 -5.03 -1.70
N PHE A 298 -19.69 -4.56 -0.45
CA PHE A 298 -20.21 -3.26 -0.04
C PHE A 298 -19.64 -2.10 -0.88
N PHE A 299 -18.33 -1.92 -0.89
CA PHE A 299 -17.74 -0.79 -1.60
C PHE A 299 -17.75 -0.98 -3.13
N VAL A 300 -17.65 -2.21 -3.60
CA VAL A 300 -17.70 -2.54 -5.03
C VAL A 300 -19.08 -2.23 -5.58
N SER A 301 -20.13 -2.78 -4.97
CA SER A 301 -21.52 -2.56 -5.44
C SER A 301 -21.90 -1.09 -5.38
N ALA A 302 -21.56 -0.38 -4.29
CA ALA A 302 -21.79 1.05 -4.16
C ALA A 302 -21.12 1.85 -5.29
N SER A 303 -19.86 1.54 -5.58
CA SER A 303 -19.09 2.20 -6.63
C SER A 303 -19.68 1.94 -8.02
N LEU A 304 -20.00 0.69 -8.34
CA LEU A 304 -20.58 0.32 -9.63
C LEU A 304 -21.94 0.98 -9.87
N GLN A 305 -22.84 0.91 -8.89
CA GLN A 305 -24.16 1.53 -9.00
C GLN A 305 -24.05 3.03 -9.26
N GLN A 306 -23.15 3.73 -8.55
CA GLN A 306 -22.94 5.15 -8.75
C GLN A 306 -22.35 5.47 -10.12
N VAL A 307 -21.38 4.67 -10.60
CA VAL A 307 -20.76 4.87 -11.92
C VAL A 307 -21.78 4.69 -13.04
N ILE A 308 -22.61 3.66 -12.96
CA ILE A 308 -23.66 3.41 -13.96
C ILE A 308 -24.71 4.50 -13.94
N LYS A 309 -25.17 4.94 -12.76
CA LYS A 309 -26.11 6.07 -12.66
C LYS A 309 -25.54 7.36 -13.26
N LYS A 310 -24.24 7.65 -12.98
CA LYS A 310 -23.55 8.82 -13.56
C LYS A 310 -23.46 8.70 -15.08
N PHE A 311 -23.08 7.54 -15.59
CA PHE A 311 -22.99 7.30 -17.04
C PHE A 311 -24.35 7.51 -17.74
N LYS A 312 -25.39 6.92 -17.21
CA LYS A 312 -26.76 7.02 -17.76
C LYS A 312 -27.36 8.44 -17.73
N ALA A 313 -26.84 9.32 -16.86
CA ALA A 313 -27.29 10.71 -16.84
C ALA A 313 -26.86 11.49 -18.09
N THR A 314 -25.90 11.02 -18.86
CA THR A 314 -25.35 11.69 -20.06
C THR A 314 -25.31 10.80 -21.31
N HIS A 315 -25.56 9.49 -21.19
CA HIS A 315 -25.52 8.52 -22.28
C HIS A 315 -26.77 7.64 -22.26
N ASP A 316 -27.39 7.48 -23.42
CA ASP A 316 -28.62 6.67 -23.58
C ASP A 316 -28.29 5.20 -23.89
N ASP A 317 -27.09 4.90 -24.40
CA ASP A 317 -26.68 3.57 -24.83
C ASP A 317 -25.62 2.98 -23.89
N ILE A 318 -26.01 2.01 -23.06
CA ILE A 318 -25.12 1.34 -22.08
C ILE A 318 -23.97 0.59 -22.73
N HIS A 319 -24.07 0.20 -24.03
CA HIS A 319 -22.97 -0.46 -24.74
C HIS A 319 -21.72 0.42 -24.92
N GLN A 320 -21.88 1.74 -24.76
CA GLN A 320 -20.76 2.70 -24.77
C GLN A 320 -19.98 2.76 -23.42
N LEU A 321 -20.44 2.05 -22.40
CA LEU A 321 -19.78 2.08 -21.07
C LEU A 321 -18.26 1.78 -21.13
N PRO A 322 -17.77 0.77 -21.88
CA PRO A 322 -16.33 0.49 -21.95
C PRO A 322 -15.48 1.61 -22.56
N ASP A 323 -16.09 2.47 -23.37
CA ASP A 323 -15.42 3.62 -23.98
C ASP A 323 -15.23 4.78 -22.99
N LYS A 324 -16.01 4.77 -21.89
CA LYS A 324 -16.03 5.85 -20.89
C LYS A 324 -15.56 5.46 -19.51
N VAL A 325 -15.51 4.17 -19.22
CA VAL A 325 -15.22 3.63 -17.88
C VAL A 325 -14.25 2.46 -17.97
N VAL A 326 -13.28 2.44 -17.06
CA VAL A 326 -12.47 1.26 -16.78
C VAL A 326 -12.36 1.07 -15.26
N PHE A 327 -12.59 -0.16 -14.81
CA PHE A 327 -12.40 -0.59 -13.42
C PHE A 327 -11.08 -1.33 -13.30
N GLN A 328 -10.14 -0.75 -12.56
CA GLN A 328 -8.88 -1.43 -12.23
C GLN A 328 -9.04 -2.14 -10.89
N LEU A 329 -8.90 -3.46 -10.92
CA LEU A 329 -8.97 -4.30 -9.73
C LEU A 329 -7.59 -4.40 -9.09
N ASN A 330 -7.43 -3.76 -7.93
CA ASN A 330 -6.17 -3.79 -7.18
C ASN A 330 -6.13 -5.02 -6.29
N ASP A 331 -5.43 -6.07 -6.74
CA ASP A 331 -5.48 -7.43 -6.24
C ASP A 331 -6.86 -8.10 -6.46
N THR A 332 -7.12 -9.21 -5.77
CA THR A 332 -8.37 -9.97 -5.87
C THR A 332 -9.51 -9.40 -5.01
N HIS A 333 -9.21 -8.49 -4.09
CA HIS A 333 -10.20 -7.95 -3.15
C HIS A 333 -11.45 -7.36 -3.84
N PRO A 334 -11.35 -6.62 -4.96
CA PRO A 334 -12.52 -6.09 -5.65
C PRO A 334 -13.05 -6.99 -6.77
N THR A 335 -12.67 -8.27 -6.83
CA THR A 335 -13.06 -9.15 -7.95
C THR A 335 -14.57 -9.39 -8.06
N VAL A 336 -15.34 -9.22 -6.99
CA VAL A 336 -16.81 -9.23 -7.05
C VAL A 336 -17.37 -8.17 -8.00
N THR A 337 -16.55 -7.22 -8.47
CA THR A 337 -16.88 -6.29 -9.56
C THR A 337 -17.41 -7.02 -10.79
N VAL A 338 -16.81 -8.14 -11.15
CA VAL A 338 -17.18 -8.91 -12.34
C VAL A 338 -18.63 -9.41 -12.26
N PRO A 339 -19.02 -10.24 -11.29
CA PRO A 339 -20.39 -10.74 -11.23
C PRO A 339 -21.39 -9.66 -10.79
N GLU A 340 -20.98 -8.64 -10.06
CA GLU A 340 -21.87 -7.53 -9.70
C GLU A 340 -22.19 -6.63 -10.91
N LEU A 341 -21.20 -6.33 -11.74
CA LEU A 341 -21.45 -5.58 -12.98
C LEU A 341 -22.38 -6.37 -13.91
N MET A 342 -22.16 -7.68 -14.06
CA MET A 342 -23.07 -8.57 -14.78
C MET A 342 -24.47 -8.51 -14.20
N ARG A 343 -24.62 -8.56 -12.88
CA ARG A 343 -25.94 -8.47 -12.22
C ARG A 343 -26.65 -7.16 -12.56
N ILE A 344 -25.96 -6.04 -12.45
CA ILE A 344 -26.55 -4.73 -12.78
C ILE A 344 -26.98 -4.69 -14.26
N LEU A 345 -26.11 -5.12 -15.16
CA LEU A 345 -26.40 -5.09 -16.60
C LEU A 345 -27.55 -6.02 -16.99
N ILE A 346 -27.64 -7.22 -16.40
CA ILE A 346 -28.69 -8.20 -16.71
C ILE A 346 -30.00 -7.86 -15.99
N ASP A 347 -29.95 -7.63 -14.68
CA ASP A 347 -31.13 -7.56 -13.83
C ASP A 347 -31.73 -6.14 -13.76
N GLU A 348 -30.92 -5.08 -13.88
CA GLU A 348 -31.37 -3.69 -13.80
C GLU A 348 -31.43 -3.01 -15.17
N GLU A 349 -30.44 -3.26 -16.06
CA GLU A 349 -30.38 -2.69 -17.40
C GLU A 349 -31.04 -3.59 -18.46
N ASN A 350 -31.47 -4.79 -18.09
CA ASN A 350 -32.20 -5.73 -18.92
C ASN A 350 -31.43 -6.25 -20.16
N LEU A 351 -30.10 -6.32 -20.10
CA LEU A 351 -29.30 -6.88 -21.16
C LEU A 351 -29.35 -8.42 -21.19
N GLU A 352 -29.15 -8.96 -22.37
CA GLU A 352 -28.84 -10.40 -22.51
C GLU A 352 -27.43 -10.71 -22.01
N TRP A 353 -27.19 -12.00 -21.70
CA TRP A 353 -25.92 -12.43 -21.10
C TRP A 353 -24.70 -12.02 -21.92
N ASP A 354 -24.73 -12.24 -23.22
CA ASP A 354 -23.56 -12.04 -24.08
C ASP A 354 -23.20 -10.57 -24.23
N ASP A 355 -24.20 -9.67 -24.29
CA ASP A 355 -23.99 -8.21 -24.29
C ASP A 355 -23.44 -7.74 -22.95
N ALA A 356 -24.01 -8.22 -21.83
CA ALA A 356 -23.51 -7.89 -20.49
C ALA A 356 -22.07 -8.39 -20.27
N TRP A 357 -21.75 -9.56 -20.80
CA TRP A 357 -20.39 -10.13 -20.72
C TRP A 357 -19.39 -9.33 -21.56
N ASP A 358 -19.74 -8.93 -22.80
CA ASP A 358 -18.89 -8.07 -23.63
C ASP A 358 -18.55 -6.76 -22.92
N ILE A 359 -19.56 -6.09 -22.37
CA ILE A 359 -19.36 -4.85 -21.60
C ILE A 359 -18.47 -5.10 -20.39
N THR A 360 -18.79 -6.11 -19.58
CA THR A 360 -18.05 -6.40 -18.32
C THR A 360 -16.59 -6.73 -18.60
N SER A 361 -16.34 -7.60 -19.58
CA SER A 361 -14.96 -8.01 -19.91
C SER A 361 -14.14 -6.88 -20.52
N ARG A 362 -14.75 -5.90 -21.16
CA ARG A 362 -14.05 -4.70 -21.66
C ARG A 362 -13.88 -3.59 -20.62
N CYS A 363 -14.59 -3.66 -19.50
CA CYS A 363 -14.49 -2.67 -18.42
C CYS A 363 -13.51 -3.05 -17.32
N CYS A 364 -13.18 -4.34 -17.13
CA CYS A 364 -12.40 -4.80 -15.98
C CYS A 364 -10.96 -5.16 -16.36
N ALA A 365 -10.00 -4.65 -15.60
CA ALA A 365 -8.59 -5.02 -15.65
C ALA A 365 -8.09 -5.40 -14.27
N TYR A 366 -7.19 -6.37 -14.16
CA TYR A 366 -6.73 -6.95 -12.91
C TYR A 366 -5.22 -6.85 -12.75
N THR A 367 -4.79 -6.36 -11.58
CA THR A 367 -3.40 -6.39 -11.14
C THR A 367 -3.23 -7.45 -10.06
N ASN A 368 -2.34 -8.41 -10.29
CA ASN A 368 -1.94 -9.39 -9.27
C ASN A 368 -0.78 -8.84 -8.44
N HIS A 369 -0.90 -8.94 -7.10
CA HIS A 369 0.15 -8.55 -6.15
C HIS A 369 0.74 -9.73 -5.35
N THR A 370 0.36 -10.96 -5.69
CA THR A 370 0.66 -12.15 -4.91
C THR A 370 1.35 -13.20 -5.77
N ILE A 371 2.49 -13.72 -5.29
CA ILE A 371 3.18 -14.86 -5.94
C ILE A 371 2.69 -16.19 -5.36
N MET A 372 2.53 -16.26 -4.02
CA MET A 372 2.23 -17.50 -3.32
C MET A 372 0.80 -17.99 -3.64
N ALA A 373 0.67 -19.15 -4.27
CA ALA A 373 -0.62 -19.73 -4.64
C ALA A 373 -1.56 -19.93 -3.44
N GLU A 374 -1.02 -20.26 -2.26
CA GLU A 374 -1.78 -20.42 -1.03
C GLU A 374 -2.36 -19.10 -0.50
N ALA A 375 -1.79 -17.98 -0.87
CA ALA A 375 -2.27 -16.64 -0.49
C ALA A 375 -3.29 -16.06 -1.49
N LEU A 376 -3.57 -16.74 -2.60
CA LEU A 376 -4.64 -16.37 -3.52
C LEU A 376 -6.01 -16.54 -2.83
N GLU A 377 -6.82 -15.50 -2.88
CA GLU A 377 -8.08 -15.43 -2.15
C GLU A 377 -9.11 -16.44 -2.64
N LYS A 378 -9.69 -17.17 -1.69
CA LYS A 378 -10.73 -18.17 -1.92
C LYS A 378 -11.84 -18.00 -0.89
N TRP A 379 -13.09 -18.15 -1.32
CA TRP A 379 -14.24 -18.11 -0.43
C TRP A 379 -14.98 -19.45 -0.43
N PRO A 380 -15.41 -19.95 0.75
CA PRO A 380 -16.30 -21.10 0.79
C PRO A 380 -17.56 -20.85 -0.02
N VAL A 381 -17.96 -21.79 -0.85
CA VAL A 381 -19.15 -21.68 -1.71
C VAL A 381 -20.41 -21.44 -0.90
N ASP A 382 -20.57 -22.14 0.23
CA ASP A 382 -21.72 -22.00 1.11
C ASP A 382 -21.83 -20.58 1.70
N LEU A 383 -20.71 -20.00 2.10
CA LEU A 383 -20.65 -18.62 2.56
C LEU A 383 -21.04 -17.63 1.45
N PHE A 384 -20.42 -17.77 0.28
CA PHE A 384 -20.63 -16.87 -0.86
C PHE A 384 -22.09 -16.93 -1.35
N MET A 385 -22.61 -18.14 -1.53
CA MET A 385 -23.99 -18.37 -1.97
C MET A 385 -25.02 -17.85 -0.96
N ARG A 386 -24.78 -18.02 0.34
CA ARG A 386 -25.69 -17.52 1.39
C ARG A 386 -25.67 -16.01 1.48
N LEU A 387 -24.50 -15.39 1.38
CA LEU A 387 -24.34 -13.94 1.52
C LEU A 387 -24.76 -13.17 0.28
N LEU A 388 -24.45 -13.72 -0.92
CA LEU A 388 -24.63 -13.07 -2.23
C LEU A 388 -25.31 -14.02 -3.22
N PRO A 389 -26.56 -14.44 -2.96
CA PRO A 389 -27.20 -15.54 -3.70
C PRO A 389 -27.32 -15.26 -5.20
N ARG A 390 -27.68 -14.03 -5.61
CA ARG A 390 -27.81 -13.68 -7.04
C ARG A 390 -26.44 -13.60 -7.72
N VAL A 391 -25.48 -12.98 -7.07
CA VAL A 391 -24.11 -12.85 -7.55
C VAL A 391 -23.50 -14.24 -7.73
N TYR A 392 -23.75 -15.17 -6.80
CA TYR A 392 -23.26 -16.54 -6.90
C TYR A 392 -23.82 -17.29 -8.14
N GLN A 393 -25.11 -17.15 -8.45
CA GLN A 393 -25.69 -17.72 -9.67
C GLN A 393 -24.97 -17.23 -10.94
N ILE A 394 -24.56 -15.98 -10.96
CA ILE A 394 -23.77 -15.42 -12.06
C ILE A 394 -22.37 -16.02 -12.09
N VAL A 395 -21.72 -16.18 -10.94
CA VAL A 395 -20.41 -16.87 -10.85
C VAL A 395 -20.48 -18.30 -11.39
N GLU A 396 -21.53 -19.06 -11.03
CA GLU A 396 -21.73 -20.42 -11.57
C GLU A 396 -21.83 -20.44 -13.10
N GLU A 397 -22.59 -19.51 -13.68
CA GLU A 397 -22.74 -19.44 -15.13
C GLU A 397 -21.45 -18.97 -15.84
N ILE A 398 -20.71 -18.02 -15.26
CA ILE A 398 -19.39 -17.64 -15.79
C ILE A 398 -18.46 -18.86 -15.80
N ASN A 399 -18.39 -19.58 -14.68
CA ASN A 399 -17.57 -20.78 -14.55
C ASN A 399 -17.98 -21.84 -15.59
N ARG A 400 -19.25 -22.13 -15.73
CA ARG A 400 -19.79 -23.13 -16.68
C ARG A 400 -19.40 -22.78 -18.13
N ARG A 401 -19.64 -21.55 -18.56
CA ARG A 401 -19.33 -21.09 -19.93
C ARG A 401 -17.83 -21.13 -20.21
N PHE A 402 -17.02 -20.69 -19.25
CA PHE A 402 -15.56 -20.70 -19.40
C PHE A 402 -15.01 -22.13 -19.50
N LEU A 403 -15.48 -23.06 -18.67
CA LEU A 403 -15.01 -24.45 -18.72
C LEU A 403 -15.35 -25.17 -20.03
N ILE A 404 -16.44 -24.83 -20.69
CA ILE A 404 -16.74 -25.29 -22.04
C ILE A 404 -15.65 -24.84 -23.02
N GLN A 405 -15.23 -23.58 -22.97
CA GLN A 405 -14.13 -23.08 -23.82
C GLN A 405 -12.81 -23.78 -23.54
N VAL A 406 -12.52 -24.05 -22.24
CA VAL A 406 -11.31 -24.81 -21.87
C VAL A 406 -11.34 -26.22 -22.44
N GLU A 407 -12.47 -26.93 -22.33
CA GLU A 407 -12.61 -28.30 -22.85
C GLU A 407 -12.54 -28.35 -24.39
N GLU A 408 -13.11 -27.37 -25.06
CA GLU A 408 -13.02 -27.23 -26.53
C GLU A 408 -11.57 -27.02 -27.00
N LYS A 409 -10.82 -26.17 -26.28
CA LYS A 409 -9.41 -25.87 -26.61
C LYS A 409 -8.45 -26.98 -26.20
N TYR A 410 -8.72 -27.64 -25.08
CA TYR A 410 -7.84 -28.65 -24.48
C TYR A 410 -8.61 -29.95 -24.17
N PRO A 411 -9.11 -30.68 -25.15
CA PRO A 411 -9.91 -31.86 -24.92
C PRO A 411 -9.14 -32.93 -24.12
N ASN A 412 -9.81 -33.52 -23.12
CA ASN A 412 -9.28 -34.53 -22.22
C ASN A 412 -8.13 -34.09 -21.29
N GLN A 413 -7.86 -32.80 -21.18
CA GLN A 413 -6.88 -32.25 -20.24
C GLN A 413 -7.57 -31.79 -18.93
N TYR A 414 -8.00 -32.76 -18.14
CA TYR A 414 -8.77 -32.50 -16.90
C TYR A 414 -8.02 -31.66 -15.87
N ASP A 415 -6.69 -31.72 -15.86
CA ASP A 415 -5.88 -30.89 -14.98
C ASP A 415 -6.03 -29.37 -15.29
N LYS A 416 -6.09 -29.02 -16.59
CA LYS A 416 -6.33 -27.64 -17.00
C LYS A 416 -7.72 -27.14 -16.58
N ILE A 417 -8.74 -28.00 -16.78
CA ILE A 417 -10.11 -27.68 -16.31
C ILE A 417 -10.11 -27.43 -14.81
N ARG A 418 -9.50 -28.32 -14.03
CA ARG A 418 -9.38 -28.16 -12.58
C ARG A 418 -8.64 -26.91 -12.19
N ASN A 419 -7.47 -26.65 -12.78
CA ASN A 419 -6.62 -25.53 -12.41
C ASN A 419 -7.25 -24.17 -12.76
N MET A 420 -7.97 -24.08 -13.88
CA MET A 420 -8.57 -22.82 -14.35
C MET A 420 -10.00 -22.57 -13.86
N ALA A 421 -10.68 -23.57 -13.29
CA ALA A 421 -12.05 -23.40 -12.81
C ALA A 421 -12.14 -22.33 -11.70
N ILE A 422 -13.20 -21.52 -11.72
CA ILE A 422 -13.54 -20.60 -10.61
C ILE A 422 -14.03 -21.42 -9.41
N LEU A 423 -14.93 -22.36 -9.66
CA LEU A 423 -15.52 -23.21 -8.61
C LEU A 423 -14.80 -24.56 -8.58
N TYR A 424 -14.10 -24.79 -7.48
CA TYR A 424 -13.39 -26.07 -7.28
C TYR A 424 -13.27 -26.40 -5.78
N GLU A 425 -13.48 -27.66 -5.43
CA GLU A 425 -13.40 -28.17 -4.03
C GLU A 425 -14.18 -27.32 -3.02
N GLY A 426 -15.39 -26.90 -3.38
CA GLY A 426 -16.23 -26.10 -2.50
C GLY A 426 -15.74 -24.66 -2.26
N GLN A 427 -14.84 -24.17 -3.09
CA GLN A 427 -14.29 -22.81 -3.02
C GLN A 427 -14.57 -22.01 -4.28
N VAL A 428 -14.78 -20.71 -4.10
CA VAL A 428 -14.79 -19.70 -5.16
C VAL A 428 -13.39 -19.08 -5.24
N ARG A 429 -12.68 -19.31 -6.34
CA ARG A 429 -11.30 -18.84 -6.57
C ARG A 429 -11.32 -17.47 -7.25
N MET A 430 -11.05 -16.43 -6.49
CA MET A 430 -11.23 -15.05 -6.95
C MET A 430 -10.24 -14.65 -8.05
N ALA A 431 -8.96 -15.02 -7.94
CA ALA A 431 -7.97 -14.73 -8.98
C ALA A 431 -8.37 -15.34 -10.33
N ASN A 432 -8.87 -16.58 -10.35
CA ASN A 432 -9.34 -17.24 -11.57
C ASN A 432 -10.47 -16.42 -12.23
N MET A 433 -11.43 -15.96 -11.43
CA MET A 433 -12.53 -15.12 -11.93
C MET A 433 -12.03 -13.78 -12.50
N ALA A 434 -11.10 -13.13 -11.83
CA ALA A 434 -10.52 -11.88 -12.31
C ALA A 434 -9.77 -12.03 -13.64
N ILE A 435 -9.02 -13.13 -13.80
CA ILE A 435 -8.28 -13.43 -15.03
C ILE A 435 -9.23 -13.76 -16.19
N ILE A 436 -10.26 -14.56 -15.92
CA ILE A 436 -11.25 -14.96 -16.94
C ILE A 436 -11.97 -13.74 -17.50
N ALA A 437 -12.44 -12.86 -16.64
CA ALA A 437 -13.23 -11.71 -17.04
C ALA A 437 -12.39 -10.50 -17.47
N GLY A 438 -11.23 -10.27 -16.86
CA GLY A 438 -10.41 -9.08 -17.14
C GLY A 438 -9.82 -9.12 -18.56
N PHE A 439 -9.78 -7.95 -19.23
CA PHE A 439 -9.09 -7.85 -20.53
C PHE A 439 -7.57 -7.70 -20.40
N SER A 440 -7.08 -7.36 -19.21
CA SER A 440 -5.66 -7.24 -18.88
C SER A 440 -5.38 -7.82 -17.50
N VAL A 441 -4.29 -8.57 -17.41
CA VAL A 441 -3.74 -9.15 -16.18
C VAL A 441 -2.28 -8.72 -16.11
N ASN A 442 -1.91 -7.91 -15.12
CA ASN A 442 -0.52 -7.53 -14.99
C ASN A 442 0.10 -7.96 -13.65
N GLY A 443 1.38 -8.31 -13.73
CA GLY A 443 2.26 -8.37 -12.58
C GLY A 443 2.83 -6.98 -12.25
N VAL A 444 3.59 -6.88 -11.15
CA VAL A 444 4.03 -5.60 -10.56
C VAL A 444 5.55 -5.42 -10.52
N ALA A 445 6.29 -6.38 -11.04
CA ALA A 445 7.71 -6.33 -11.37
C ALA A 445 7.99 -7.34 -12.47
N ARG A 446 9.08 -7.18 -13.21
CA ARG A 446 9.39 -8.07 -14.35
C ARG A 446 9.53 -9.53 -13.90
N LEU A 447 10.30 -9.81 -12.87
CA LEU A 447 10.45 -11.18 -12.34
C LEU A 447 9.11 -11.75 -11.87
N HIS A 448 8.29 -10.96 -11.18
CA HIS A 448 6.95 -11.37 -10.74
C HIS A 448 6.09 -11.81 -11.93
N THR A 449 6.03 -10.98 -12.97
CA THR A 449 5.24 -11.29 -14.17
C THR A 449 5.72 -12.57 -14.84
N GLN A 450 7.03 -12.75 -14.94
CA GLN A 450 7.62 -13.99 -15.49
C GLN A 450 7.22 -15.23 -14.66
N ILE A 451 7.26 -15.15 -13.33
CA ILE A 451 6.82 -16.26 -12.46
C ILE A 451 5.32 -16.57 -12.66
N LEU A 452 4.48 -15.53 -12.80
CA LEU A 452 3.06 -15.72 -13.08
C LEU A 452 2.84 -16.46 -14.42
N GLU A 453 3.52 -16.03 -15.48
CA GLU A 453 3.38 -16.59 -16.84
C GLU A 453 3.93 -18.01 -16.96
N GLU A 454 5.08 -18.29 -16.36
CA GLU A 454 5.78 -19.56 -16.52
C GLU A 454 5.31 -20.63 -15.52
N ARG A 455 4.70 -20.24 -14.37
CA ARG A 455 4.37 -21.16 -13.28
C ARG A 455 2.97 -20.97 -12.70
N GLU A 456 2.76 -19.92 -11.92
CA GLU A 456 1.57 -19.78 -11.06
C GLU A 456 0.26 -19.71 -11.86
N LEU A 457 0.28 -19.01 -12.99
CA LEU A 457 -0.87 -18.80 -13.87
C LEU A 457 -0.63 -19.33 -15.29
N HIS A 458 0.30 -20.30 -15.41
CA HIS A 458 0.75 -20.81 -16.70
C HIS A 458 -0.38 -21.31 -17.60
N ASP A 459 -1.35 -22.05 -17.07
CA ASP A 459 -2.49 -22.54 -17.86
C ASP A 459 -3.33 -21.41 -18.45
N PHE A 460 -3.51 -20.32 -17.70
CA PHE A 460 -4.16 -19.11 -18.19
C PHE A 460 -3.32 -18.36 -19.23
N TYR A 461 -2.02 -18.26 -18.99
CA TYR A 461 -1.09 -17.63 -19.94
C TYR A 461 -1.04 -18.40 -21.26
N GLU A 462 -0.96 -19.72 -21.23
CA GLU A 462 -1.01 -20.55 -22.43
C GLU A 462 -2.33 -20.37 -23.21
N MET A 463 -3.44 -20.21 -22.49
CA MET A 463 -4.76 -20.03 -23.09
C MET A 463 -4.99 -18.61 -23.66
N MET A 464 -4.52 -17.59 -22.95
CA MET A 464 -4.84 -16.17 -23.21
C MET A 464 -3.59 -15.29 -23.01
N PRO A 465 -2.48 -15.53 -23.75
CA PRO A 465 -1.22 -14.82 -23.51
C PRO A 465 -1.33 -13.30 -23.73
N GLU A 466 -2.25 -12.86 -24.59
CA GLU A 466 -2.48 -11.46 -24.91
C GLU A 466 -2.97 -10.61 -23.72
N LYS A 467 -3.52 -11.24 -22.69
CA LYS A 467 -3.97 -10.54 -21.48
C LYS A 467 -2.80 -10.17 -20.55
N PHE A 468 -1.70 -10.92 -20.58
CA PHE A 468 -0.61 -10.81 -19.60
C PHE A 468 0.38 -9.74 -19.98
N ASN A 469 0.75 -8.92 -18.99
CA ASN A 469 1.76 -7.88 -19.16
C ASN A 469 2.39 -7.50 -17.83
N ASN A 470 3.50 -6.76 -17.87
CA ASN A 470 4.17 -6.24 -16.70
C ASN A 470 3.99 -4.73 -16.56
N LYS A 471 3.69 -4.27 -15.34
CA LYS A 471 3.75 -2.88 -14.94
C LYS A 471 4.55 -2.78 -13.64
N THR A 472 5.85 -2.53 -13.77
CA THR A 472 6.71 -2.38 -12.60
C THR A 472 6.20 -1.23 -11.73
N ASN A 473 6.00 -1.49 -10.45
CA ASN A 473 5.54 -0.51 -9.48
C ASN A 473 6.43 0.73 -9.43
N GLY A 474 5.91 1.78 -8.87
CA GLY A 474 6.61 3.04 -8.64
C GLY A 474 6.09 3.76 -7.39
N ILE A 475 6.75 4.83 -7.04
CA ILE A 475 6.46 5.69 -5.88
C ILE A 475 6.38 7.14 -6.32
N THR A 476 5.64 7.98 -5.59
CA THR A 476 5.62 9.42 -5.85
C THR A 476 6.83 10.10 -5.22
N GLN A 477 7.62 10.76 -6.05
CA GLN A 477 8.76 11.57 -5.61
C GLN A 477 8.33 12.83 -4.85
N ARG A 478 7.11 13.30 -5.04
CA ARG A 478 6.59 14.48 -4.33
C ARG A 478 6.50 14.21 -2.83
N ARG A 479 5.92 13.08 -2.42
CA ARG A 479 5.91 12.70 -1.00
C ARG A 479 7.27 12.18 -0.51
N PHE A 480 7.92 11.28 -1.24
CA PHE A 480 9.08 10.53 -0.71
C PHE A 480 10.43 11.19 -0.96
N LEU A 481 10.51 12.28 -1.71
CA LEU A 481 11.69 13.13 -1.82
C LEU A 481 11.38 14.57 -1.48
N LEU A 482 10.47 15.23 -2.20
CA LEU A 482 10.21 16.67 -2.05
C LEU A 482 9.73 17.02 -0.64
N HIS A 483 8.76 16.27 -0.10
CA HIS A 483 8.24 16.47 1.25
C HIS A 483 9.11 15.80 2.33
N ALA A 484 9.46 14.53 2.15
CA ALA A 484 10.15 13.76 3.18
C ALA A 484 11.59 14.24 3.43
N ASN A 485 12.28 14.73 2.40
CA ASN A 485 13.69 15.07 2.43
C ASN A 485 13.97 16.42 1.74
N PRO A 486 13.48 17.53 2.29
CA PRO A 486 13.59 18.83 1.63
C PRO A 486 15.03 19.28 1.42
N LEU A 487 15.98 18.86 2.26
CA LEU A 487 17.40 19.15 2.08
C LEU A 487 17.96 18.50 0.82
N LEU A 488 17.63 17.22 0.60
CA LEU A 488 18.04 16.50 -0.62
C LEU A 488 17.31 17.06 -1.84
N ALA A 489 16.02 17.36 -1.73
CA ALA A 489 15.23 17.94 -2.82
C ALA A 489 15.84 19.28 -3.30
N GLN A 490 16.21 20.15 -2.38
CA GLN A 490 16.86 21.43 -2.69
C GLN A 490 18.22 21.20 -3.37
N TRP A 491 19.04 20.29 -2.82
CA TRP A 491 20.34 19.94 -3.41
C TRP A 491 20.19 19.40 -4.84
N VAL A 492 19.22 18.54 -5.09
CA VAL A 492 18.89 18.03 -6.42
C VAL A 492 18.56 19.17 -7.38
N THR A 493 17.65 20.07 -6.98
CA THR A 493 17.25 21.23 -7.77
C THR A 493 18.47 22.12 -8.10
N ASP A 494 19.30 22.42 -7.10
CA ASP A 494 20.50 23.25 -7.27
C ASP A 494 21.51 22.59 -8.23
N LYS A 495 21.71 21.28 -8.13
CA LYS A 495 22.66 20.54 -8.96
C LYS A 495 22.20 20.33 -10.40
N LEU A 496 20.90 20.13 -10.61
CA LEU A 496 20.31 20.02 -11.94
C LEU A 496 20.06 21.38 -12.60
N GLY A 497 19.97 22.44 -11.80
CA GLY A 497 19.60 23.79 -12.25
C GLY A 497 18.12 23.91 -12.67
N THR A 498 17.28 22.98 -12.28
CA THR A 498 15.83 22.94 -12.57
C THR A 498 15.09 22.11 -11.53
N ASP A 499 13.83 22.45 -11.29
CA ASP A 499 12.89 21.70 -10.46
C ASP A 499 11.99 20.75 -11.29
N GLU A 500 12.17 20.65 -12.58
CA GLU A 500 11.37 19.78 -13.47
C GLU A 500 11.43 18.29 -13.08
N TRP A 501 12.44 17.87 -12.31
CA TRP A 501 12.52 16.51 -11.77
C TRP A 501 11.29 16.13 -10.92
N ILE A 502 10.60 17.09 -10.35
CA ILE A 502 9.40 16.87 -9.51
C ILE A 502 8.29 16.18 -10.31
N THR A 503 8.21 16.45 -11.61
CA THR A 503 7.25 15.80 -12.53
C THR A 503 7.94 14.93 -13.59
N ASN A 504 9.27 14.89 -13.61
CA ASN A 504 10.06 14.10 -14.56
C ASN A 504 11.27 13.48 -13.83
N LEU A 505 11.02 12.48 -12.99
CA LEU A 505 12.06 11.87 -12.14
C LEU A 505 13.28 11.33 -12.90
N PRO A 506 13.20 10.83 -14.15
CA PRO A 506 14.36 10.44 -14.94
C PRO A 506 15.45 11.50 -15.07
N LEU A 507 15.15 12.80 -14.89
CA LEU A 507 16.16 13.87 -14.87
C LEU A 507 17.20 13.70 -13.77
N LEU A 508 16.90 12.93 -12.71
CA LEU A 508 17.89 12.61 -11.67
C LEU A 508 19.15 11.94 -12.21
N LYS A 509 19.08 11.30 -13.38
CA LYS A 509 20.26 10.73 -14.06
C LYS A 509 21.37 11.75 -14.28
N GLY A 510 21.01 13.03 -14.39
CA GLY A 510 21.96 14.14 -14.48
C GLY A 510 22.87 14.31 -13.25
N LEU A 511 22.50 13.72 -12.11
CA LEU A 511 23.34 13.71 -10.89
C LEU A 511 24.48 12.68 -10.94
N ALA A 512 24.44 11.68 -11.85
CA ALA A 512 25.40 10.59 -11.86
C ALA A 512 26.88 11.05 -11.96
N PRO A 513 27.26 12.06 -12.78
CA PRO A 513 28.63 12.57 -12.82
C PRO A 513 29.11 13.15 -11.47
N LEU A 514 28.21 13.63 -10.64
CA LEU A 514 28.52 14.22 -9.34
C LEU A 514 28.98 13.17 -8.31
N ALA A 515 28.74 11.90 -8.57
CA ALA A 515 29.25 10.80 -7.75
C ALA A 515 30.80 10.79 -7.65
N ASP A 516 31.48 11.31 -8.67
CA ASP A 516 32.94 11.44 -8.70
C ASP A 516 33.44 12.82 -8.24
N ASP A 517 32.54 13.78 -8.01
CA ASP A 517 32.89 15.09 -7.47
C ASP A 517 33.01 15.08 -5.95
N SER A 518 34.16 15.52 -5.43
CA SER A 518 34.47 15.46 -3.99
C SER A 518 33.60 16.39 -3.16
N ARG A 519 33.20 17.54 -3.71
CA ARG A 519 32.36 18.51 -3.04
C ARG A 519 30.92 18.01 -2.96
N ALA A 520 30.41 17.49 -4.06
CA ALA A 520 29.06 16.91 -4.12
C ALA A 520 28.89 15.74 -3.12
N ARG A 521 29.90 14.85 -3.02
CA ARG A 521 29.88 13.77 -2.02
C ARG A 521 29.84 14.28 -0.58
N LYS A 522 30.59 15.34 -0.25
CA LYS A 522 30.54 15.95 1.09
C LYS A 522 29.21 16.61 1.41
N GLU A 523 28.65 17.33 0.45
CA GLU A 523 27.33 17.92 0.58
C GLU A 523 26.24 16.86 0.79
N PHE A 524 26.27 15.78 0.01
CA PHE A 524 25.34 14.67 0.12
C PHE A 524 25.46 13.94 1.48
N GLN A 525 26.70 13.75 1.96
CA GLN A 525 26.97 13.17 3.27
C GLN A 525 26.40 14.05 4.40
N GLU A 526 26.58 15.37 4.30
CA GLU A 526 26.04 16.30 5.29
C GLU A 526 24.52 16.28 5.33
N ILE A 527 23.85 16.27 4.17
CA ILE A 527 22.40 16.12 4.08
C ILE A 527 21.94 14.84 4.76
N LYS A 528 22.60 13.72 4.49
CA LYS A 528 22.29 12.44 5.14
C LYS A 528 22.48 12.55 6.66
N TYR A 529 23.54 13.18 7.12
CA TYR A 529 23.81 13.36 8.53
C TYR A 529 22.73 14.19 9.24
N GLN A 530 22.26 15.29 8.63
CA GLN A 530 21.17 16.09 9.18
C GLN A 530 19.86 15.28 9.30
N ASN A 531 19.54 14.45 8.30
CA ASN A 531 18.41 13.54 8.38
C ASN A 531 18.58 12.47 9.48
N LYS A 532 19.79 11.98 9.69
CA LYS A 532 20.10 11.04 10.79
C LYS A 532 19.94 11.69 12.15
N LEU A 533 20.32 12.95 12.33
CA LEU A 533 20.07 13.72 13.55
C LEU A 533 18.55 13.87 13.80
N ARG A 534 17.77 14.14 12.75
CA ARG A 534 16.30 14.21 12.86
C ARG A 534 15.70 12.89 13.33
N LEU A 535 16.12 11.77 12.75
CA LEU A 535 15.66 10.45 13.16
C LEU A 535 16.15 10.08 14.57
N ALA A 536 17.38 10.41 14.93
CA ALA A 536 17.92 10.17 16.27
C ALA A 536 17.12 10.92 17.34
N LYS A 537 16.73 12.16 17.07
CA LYS A 537 15.84 12.93 17.92
C LYS A 537 14.48 12.25 18.08
N TYR A 538 13.87 11.84 16.96
CA TYR A 538 12.59 11.12 16.95
C TYR A 538 12.66 9.84 17.81
N ILE A 539 13.71 9.04 17.64
CA ILE A 539 13.91 7.79 18.41
C ILE A 539 14.09 8.10 19.89
N LYS A 540 14.84 9.17 20.23
CA LYS A 540 14.99 9.58 21.63
C LYS A 540 13.67 9.97 22.28
N GLU A 541 12.86 10.73 21.57
CA GLU A 541 11.55 11.21 22.06
C GLU A 541 10.53 10.09 22.21
N HIS A 542 10.51 9.10 21.29
CA HIS A 542 9.49 8.05 21.25
C HIS A 542 9.93 6.73 21.88
N ASN A 543 11.21 6.38 21.78
CA ASN A 543 11.75 5.12 22.32
C ASN A 543 12.61 5.31 23.57
N GLY A 544 13.01 6.54 23.90
CA GLY A 544 13.91 6.83 25.01
C GLY A 544 15.36 6.38 24.77
N ILE A 545 15.71 5.94 23.56
CA ILE A 545 17.02 5.37 23.22
C ILE A 545 17.90 6.46 22.60
N ASP A 546 19.13 6.61 23.14
CA ASP A 546 20.15 7.44 22.49
C ASP A 546 20.89 6.60 21.46
N ILE A 547 20.92 7.07 20.21
CA ILE A 547 21.64 6.44 19.12
C ILE A 547 22.73 7.37 18.58
N ASN A 548 23.81 6.78 18.10
CA ASN A 548 24.90 7.52 17.48
C ASN A 548 24.59 7.85 16.02
N PRO A 549 24.42 9.13 15.62
CA PRO A 549 24.17 9.50 14.23
C PRO A 549 25.34 9.21 13.28
N ASP A 550 26.57 9.00 13.79
CA ASP A 550 27.70 8.56 12.98
C ASP A 550 27.66 7.04 12.67
N SER A 551 26.87 6.24 13.40
CA SER A 551 26.72 4.81 13.14
C SER A 551 26.04 4.54 11.78
N ILE A 552 26.21 3.34 11.24
CA ILE A 552 25.43 2.90 10.07
C ILE A 552 23.96 2.76 10.51
N PHE A 553 23.04 3.45 9.83
CA PHE A 553 21.61 3.23 10.00
C PHE A 553 21.15 2.13 9.05
N ASP A 554 21.05 0.92 9.59
CA ASP A 554 20.62 -0.28 8.91
C ASP A 554 19.13 -0.51 9.20
N VAL A 555 18.28 -0.47 8.17
CA VAL A 555 16.85 -0.27 8.35
C VAL A 555 16.02 -1.32 7.63
N GLN A 556 15.14 -1.98 8.39
CA GLN A 556 14.10 -2.87 7.88
C GLN A 556 12.73 -2.42 8.39
N VAL A 557 12.01 -1.67 7.56
CA VAL A 557 10.67 -1.16 7.87
C VAL A 557 9.67 -1.63 6.82
N LYS A 558 8.79 -2.55 7.23
CA LYS A 558 7.76 -3.18 6.40
C LYS A 558 6.83 -4.02 7.26
N ARG A 559 5.67 -4.45 6.75
CA ARG A 559 4.83 -5.44 7.43
C ARG A 559 5.67 -6.62 7.89
N LEU A 560 5.37 -7.14 9.07
CA LEU A 560 6.02 -8.36 9.51
C LEU A 560 5.34 -9.57 8.85
N HIS A 561 6.14 -10.31 8.12
CA HIS A 561 5.76 -11.58 7.50
C HIS A 561 6.98 -12.48 7.42
N GLU A 562 6.80 -13.79 7.58
CA GLU A 562 7.91 -14.75 7.60
C GLU A 562 8.76 -14.70 6.33
N TYR A 563 8.15 -14.56 5.14
CA TYR A 563 8.91 -14.49 3.88
C TYR A 563 9.78 -13.22 3.74
N LYS A 564 9.47 -12.14 4.48
CA LYS A 564 10.29 -10.91 4.52
C LYS A 564 11.52 -11.05 5.41
N ARG A 565 11.59 -12.13 6.15
CA ARG A 565 12.73 -12.64 6.93
C ARG A 565 13.29 -11.67 7.99
N GLN A 566 12.43 -10.88 8.65
CA GLN A 566 12.85 -10.10 9.82
C GLN A 566 13.51 -11.01 10.87
N LEU A 567 13.08 -12.27 10.97
CA LEU A 567 13.70 -13.26 11.84
C LEU A 567 15.17 -13.50 11.47
N MET A 568 15.53 -13.61 10.18
CA MET A 568 16.92 -13.74 9.75
C MET A 568 17.76 -12.52 10.16
N ASN A 569 17.21 -11.32 10.07
CA ASN A 569 17.89 -10.09 10.47
C ASN A 569 18.20 -10.09 11.97
N ILE A 570 17.21 -10.38 12.82
CA ILE A 570 17.45 -10.41 14.28
C ILE A 570 18.39 -11.56 14.68
N MET A 571 18.31 -12.72 14.04
CA MET A 571 19.27 -13.81 14.25
C MET A 571 20.71 -13.38 13.91
N HIS A 572 20.89 -12.62 12.83
CA HIS A 572 22.20 -12.09 12.48
C HIS A 572 22.70 -11.06 13.51
N ILE A 573 21.82 -10.23 14.07
CA ILE A 573 22.17 -9.31 15.14
C ILE A 573 22.62 -10.08 16.39
N MET A 574 21.93 -11.17 16.74
CA MET A 574 22.35 -12.09 17.82
C MET A 574 23.75 -12.70 17.54
N TYR A 575 23.97 -13.13 16.29
CA TYR A 575 25.29 -13.62 15.85
C TYR A 575 26.37 -12.56 16.01
N LEU A 576 26.15 -11.32 15.55
CA LEU A 576 27.12 -10.22 15.74
C LEU A 576 27.37 -9.90 17.20
N TYR A 577 26.34 -9.91 18.03
CA TYR A 577 26.45 -9.73 19.47
C TYR A 577 27.38 -10.80 20.09
N ASN A 578 27.20 -12.07 19.73
CA ASN A 578 28.08 -13.15 20.18
C ASN A 578 29.51 -12.93 19.72
N GLN A 579 29.73 -12.55 18.45
CA GLN A 579 31.07 -12.28 17.92
C GLN A 579 31.78 -11.15 18.67
N LEU A 580 31.07 -10.06 18.98
CA LEU A 580 31.63 -8.91 19.72
C LEU A 580 31.90 -9.24 21.19
N LYS A 581 31.10 -10.12 21.79
CA LYS A 581 31.37 -10.61 23.18
C LYS A 581 32.58 -11.53 23.24
N ASP A 582 32.73 -12.40 22.25
CA ASP A 582 33.87 -13.33 22.17
C ASP A 582 35.18 -12.62 21.76
N ASN A 583 35.08 -11.57 20.92
CA ASN A 583 36.22 -10.79 20.46
C ASN A 583 35.92 -9.26 20.55
N PRO A 584 36.08 -8.66 21.73
CA PRO A 584 35.83 -7.22 21.95
C PRO A 584 36.66 -6.29 21.06
N ASP A 585 37.81 -6.74 20.57
CA ASP A 585 38.75 -5.99 19.72
C ASP A 585 38.40 -6.15 18.22
N MET A 586 37.37 -6.87 17.88
CA MET A 586 36.95 -7.04 16.50
C MET A 586 36.70 -5.67 15.84
N LYS A 587 37.27 -5.49 14.66
CA LYS A 587 37.01 -4.30 13.85
C LYS A 587 35.55 -4.30 13.37
N PHE A 588 34.74 -3.48 14.01
CA PHE A 588 33.35 -3.32 13.72
C PHE A 588 32.99 -1.81 13.67
N TYR A 589 32.40 -1.36 12.58
CA TYR A 589 31.89 0.02 12.50
C TYR A 589 30.57 0.10 13.25
N PRO A 590 30.37 1.07 14.15
CA PRO A 590 29.14 1.18 14.91
C PRO A 590 27.90 1.14 14.01
N THR A 591 26.89 0.35 14.39
CA THR A 591 25.68 0.15 13.58
C THR A 591 24.43 0.25 14.47
N THR A 592 23.48 1.02 14.05
CA THR A 592 22.15 1.09 14.61
C THR A 592 21.17 0.33 13.71
N PHE A 593 20.63 -0.77 14.21
CA PHE A 593 19.65 -1.61 13.54
C PHE A 593 18.25 -1.10 13.87
N ILE A 594 17.51 -0.68 12.86
CA ILE A 594 16.20 -0.04 13.02
C ILE A 594 15.14 -0.91 12.37
N PHE A 595 14.18 -1.36 13.18
CA PHE A 595 13.01 -2.09 12.76
C PHE A 595 11.76 -1.23 12.88
N GLY A 596 10.79 -1.48 12.02
CA GLY A 596 9.43 -1.00 12.13
C GLY A 596 8.52 -1.96 11.39
N ALA A 597 7.56 -2.56 12.11
CA ALA A 597 6.73 -3.61 11.54
C ALA A 597 5.44 -3.78 12.32
N LYS A 598 4.32 -3.93 11.61
CA LYS A 598 3.06 -4.41 12.19
C LYS A 598 2.81 -5.84 11.75
N ALA A 599 2.49 -6.73 12.69
CA ALA A 599 2.01 -8.08 12.41
C ALA A 599 0.48 -8.10 12.34
N ALA A 600 -0.10 -8.92 11.48
CA ALA A 600 -1.54 -9.18 11.53
C ALA A 600 -1.93 -9.72 12.91
N ALA A 601 -3.07 -9.29 13.45
CA ALA A 601 -3.48 -9.59 14.83
C ALA A 601 -3.50 -11.09 15.19
N GLY A 602 -3.91 -11.93 14.22
CA GLY A 602 -3.95 -13.39 14.38
C GLY A 602 -2.66 -14.12 13.99
N TYR A 603 -1.60 -13.42 13.58
CA TYR A 603 -0.37 -14.03 13.07
C TYR A 603 0.65 -14.25 14.20
N LYS A 604 0.52 -15.37 14.89
CA LYS A 604 1.28 -15.68 16.10
C LYS A 604 2.80 -15.67 15.89
N THR A 605 3.31 -16.34 14.85
CA THR A 605 4.75 -16.40 14.56
C THR A 605 5.35 -15.01 14.28
N ALA A 606 4.60 -14.16 13.57
CA ALA A 606 5.01 -12.79 13.31
C ALA A 606 5.07 -11.97 14.62
N LYS A 607 4.09 -12.11 15.50
CA LYS A 607 4.08 -11.44 16.83
C LYS A 607 5.22 -11.93 17.71
N GLN A 608 5.55 -13.23 17.67
CA GLN A 608 6.73 -13.77 18.38
C GLN A 608 8.04 -13.21 17.84
N THR A 609 8.13 -12.97 16.54
CA THR A 609 9.32 -12.33 15.93
C THR A 609 9.48 -10.89 16.43
N ILE A 610 8.40 -10.12 16.56
CA ILE A 610 8.44 -8.79 17.18
C ILE A 610 8.93 -8.86 18.61
N LYS A 611 8.42 -9.82 19.40
CA LYS A 611 8.86 -10.04 20.78
C LYS A 611 10.34 -10.37 20.85
N LEU A 612 10.85 -11.22 19.97
CA LEU A 612 12.28 -11.55 19.91
C LEU A 612 13.13 -10.32 19.58
N ILE A 613 12.73 -9.50 18.61
CA ILE A 613 13.45 -8.26 18.27
C ILE A 613 13.56 -7.34 19.49
N ASN A 614 12.46 -7.12 20.21
CA ASN A 614 12.46 -6.27 21.41
C ASN A 614 13.28 -6.89 22.57
N ALA A 615 13.20 -8.19 22.77
CA ALA A 615 13.98 -8.90 23.78
C ALA A 615 15.49 -8.82 23.52
N VAL A 616 15.92 -9.00 22.29
CA VAL A 616 17.32 -8.86 21.86
C VAL A 616 17.77 -7.40 21.99
N ALA A 617 16.91 -6.44 21.60
CA ALA A 617 17.18 -5.01 21.76
C ALA A 617 17.43 -4.65 23.23
N ASP A 618 16.62 -5.15 24.13
CA ASP A 618 16.74 -4.89 25.56
C ASP A 618 18.09 -5.39 26.12
N VAL A 619 18.51 -6.59 25.74
CA VAL A 619 19.81 -7.13 26.13
C VAL A 619 20.97 -6.32 25.57
N ILE A 620 21.00 -6.07 24.27
CA ILE A 620 22.13 -5.42 23.58
C ILE A 620 22.26 -3.96 23.99
N ASN A 621 21.14 -3.21 24.05
CA ASN A 621 21.19 -1.79 24.35
C ASN A 621 21.62 -1.50 25.78
N ASN A 622 21.47 -2.44 26.70
CA ASN A 622 21.88 -2.33 28.10
C ASN A 622 23.21 -3.01 28.43
N ASP A 623 23.86 -3.70 27.49
CA ASP A 623 25.16 -4.32 27.69
C ASP A 623 26.30 -3.31 27.41
N PRO A 624 27.03 -2.82 28.45
CA PRO A 624 28.09 -1.84 28.29
C PRO A 624 29.27 -2.34 27.46
N ALA A 625 29.41 -3.64 27.25
CA ALA A 625 30.48 -4.21 26.43
C ALA A 625 30.30 -4.00 24.92
N VAL A 626 29.07 -3.71 24.49
CA VAL A 626 28.72 -3.63 23.07
C VAL A 626 27.83 -2.44 22.70
N ASN A 627 27.22 -1.77 23.68
CA ASN A 627 26.18 -0.76 23.41
C ASN A 627 26.70 0.54 22.75
N ASP A 628 28.01 0.73 22.68
CA ASP A 628 28.67 1.77 21.88
C ASP A 628 28.90 1.35 20.42
N LYS A 629 28.84 0.05 20.13
CA LYS A 629 29.04 -0.54 18.79
C LYS A 629 27.74 -0.92 18.12
N MET A 630 26.78 -1.39 18.91
CA MET A 630 25.48 -1.86 18.42
C MET A 630 24.33 -1.21 19.18
N LYS A 631 23.31 -0.78 18.47
CA LYS A 631 21.99 -0.44 19.00
C LYS A 631 20.93 -1.13 18.17
N VAL A 632 19.85 -1.55 18.81
CA VAL A 632 18.69 -2.13 18.17
C VAL A 632 17.48 -1.31 18.58
N VAL A 633 16.72 -0.81 17.61
CA VAL A 633 15.54 0.02 17.82
C VAL A 633 14.36 -0.58 17.08
N PHE A 634 13.26 -0.76 17.79
CA PHE A 634 11.97 -1.08 17.17
C PHE A 634 11.09 0.16 17.21
N ILE A 635 10.86 0.80 16.07
CA ILE A 635 9.96 1.96 15.96
C ILE A 635 8.52 1.46 15.99
N GLU A 636 7.84 1.85 17.06
CA GLU A 636 6.44 1.50 17.31
C GLU A 636 5.53 2.17 16.29
N ASN A 637 4.46 1.48 15.94
CA ASN A 637 3.40 2.01 15.07
C ASN A 637 3.89 2.55 13.73
N TYR A 638 4.71 1.79 13.02
CA TYR A 638 5.20 2.18 11.69
C TYR A 638 4.05 2.59 10.77
N CYS A 639 4.11 3.81 10.23
CA CYS A 639 3.09 4.45 9.40
C CYS A 639 3.74 5.40 8.39
N VAL A 640 2.96 6.06 7.52
CA VAL A 640 3.52 6.92 6.47
C VAL A 640 4.29 8.10 7.06
N SER A 641 3.78 8.75 8.10
CA SER A 641 4.40 9.94 8.69
C SER A 641 5.79 9.67 9.30
N ASN A 642 5.98 8.55 10.02
CA ASN A 642 7.32 8.21 10.52
C ASN A 642 8.22 7.58 9.44
N ALA A 643 7.63 6.91 8.44
CA ALA A 643 8.37 6.38 7.30
C ALA A 643 9.15 7.46 6.53
N GLU A 644 8.58 8.64 6.35
CA GLU A 644 9.21 9.77 5.68
C GLU A 644 10.53 10.17 6.34
N ILE A 645 10.56 10.22 7.68
CA ILE A 645 11.78 10.52 8.46
C ILE A 645 12.80 9.37 8.33
N ILE A 646 12.31 8.13 8.38
CA ILE A 646 13.16 6.93 8.34
C ILE A 646 13.86 6.78 6.98
N PHE A 647 13.14 6.92 5.87
CA PHE A 647 13.73 6.77 4.54
C PHE A 647 14.83 7.81 4.27
N ALA A 648 14.61 9.06 4.66
CA ALA A 648 15.58 10.14 4.49
C ALA A 648 16.89 9.89 5.25
N ALA A 649 16.83 9.25 6.42
CA ALA A 649 17.96 9.02 7.32
C ALA A 649 18.73 7.71 7.06
N SER A 650 18.21 6.79 6.27
CA SER A 650 18.74 5.43 6.16
C SER A 650 20.01 5.37 5.34
N ASN A 651 20.95 4.52 5.78
CA ASN A 651 22.17 4.17 5.02
C ASN A 651 22.00 2.85 4.26
N VAL A 652 21.39 1.85 4.88
CA VAL A 652 21.20 0.50 4.34
C VAL A 652 19.73 0.17 4.30
N SER A 653 19.27 -0.31 3.16
CA SER A 653 17.90 -0.75 2.87
C SER A 653 17.85 -2.26 2.89
N GLU A 654 17.23 -2.84 3.91
CA GLU A 654 17.06 -4.29 4.09
C GLU A 654 15.88 -4.80 3.24
N GLN A 655 16.21 -5.49 2.13
CA GLN A 655 15.26 -6.06 1.17
C GLN A 655 15.54 -7.55 0.99
N ILE A 656 15.40 -8.28 2.10
CA ILE A 656 15.94 -9.63 2.31
C ILE A 656 14.89 -10.74 2.22
N SER A 657 13.80 -10.55 1.49
CA SER A 657 12.80 -11.59 1.25
C SER A 657 13.44 -12.86 0.68
N THR A 658 12.83 -14.00 0.95
CA THR A 658 13.17 -15.22 0.21
C THR A 658 12.91 -14.99 -1.27
N ALA A 659 13.89 -15.28 -2.12
CA ALA A 659 13.74 -15.07 -3.56
C ALA A 659 12.49 -15.78 -4.09
N SER A 660 11.80 -15.20 -5.06
CA SER A 660 10.51 -15.62 -5.58
C SER A 660 9.28 -15.35 -4.69
N LYS A 661 9.38 -14.62 -3.58
CA LYS A 661 8.24 -14.41 -2.65
C LYS A 661 7.72 -12.98 -2.63
N GLU A 662 8.57 -11.98 -2.76
CA GLU A 662 8.15 -10.58 -2.84
C GLU A 662 7.80 -10.21 -4.29
N ALA A 663 6.54 -9.92 -4.57
CA ALA A 663 6.11 -9.60 -5.93
C ALA A 663 6.84 -8.37 -6.52
N SER A 664 7.01 -7.33 -5.74
CA SER A 664 7.75 -6.13 -6.14
C SER A 664 8.51 -5.52 -4.96
N GLY A 665 7.81 -5.13 -3.91
CA GLY A 665 8.27 -4.14 -2.95
C GLY A 665 8.16 -2.72 -3.52
N THR A 666 8.00 -1.76 -2.64
CA THR A 666 8.08 -0.32 -2.95
C THR A 666 8.93 0.44 -1.94
N GLY A 667 9.15 -0.12 -0.75
CA GLY A 667 10.10 0.41 0.22
C GLY A 667 11.52 0.50 -0.35
N ASN A 668 11.95 -0.51 -1.09
CA ASN A 668 13.23 -0.54 -1.80
C ASN A 668 13.43 0.69 -2.71
N MET A 669 12.40 1.12 -3.43
CA MET A 669 12.44 2.30 -4.31
C MET A 669 12.55 3.61 -3.52
N LYS A 670 11.87 3.73 -2.37
CA LYS A 670 11.91 4.90 -1.48
C LYS A 670 13.29 5.07 -0.85
N PHE A 671 13.89 3.98 -0.40
CA PHE A 671 15.26 3.96 0.09
C PHE A 671 16.27 4.36 -0.99
N MET A 672 16.16 3.77 -2.19
CA MET A 672 17.03 4.08 -3.33
C MET A 672 16.96 5.57 -3.70
N LEU A 673 15.75 6.14 -3.76
CA LEU A 673 15.51 7.55 -4.06
C LEU A 673 16.20 8.48 -3.04
N ASN A 674 16.28 8.07 -1.77
CA ASN A 674 16.93 8.79 -0.69
C ASN A 674 18.42 8.42 -0.48
N GLY A 675 19.02 7.69 -1.40
CA GLY A 675 20.45 7.37 -1.39
C GLY A 675 20.85 6.28 -0.39
N ALA A 676 19.93 5.46 0.10
CA ALA A 676 20.27 4.25 0.85
C ALA A 676 20.71 3.13 -0.10
N ILE A 677 21.68 2.32 0.35
CA ILE A 677 22.20 1.20 -0.43
C ILE A 677 21.38 -0.05 -0.15
N THR A 678 20.95 -0.72 -1.21
CA THR A 678 20.18 -1.97 -1.07
C THR A 678 21.05 -3.12 -0.61
N LEU A 679 20.68 -3.77 0.49
CA LEU A 679 21.08 -5.11 0.88
C LEU A 679 19.87 -6.04 0.63
N GLY A 680 19.97 -6.94 -0.30
CA GLY A 680 18.81 -7.75 -0.67
C GLY A 680 19.11 -9.01 -1.45
N THR A 681 18.05 -9.73 -1.70
CA THR A 681 18.02 -10.88 -2.62
C THR A 681 17.60 -10.42 -4.02
N MET A 682 17.88 -11.24 -5.03
CA MET A 682 17.41 -11.01 -6.40
C MET A 682 15.93 -11.42 -6.51
N ASP A 683 15.06 -10.59 -5.94
CA ASP A 683 13.63 -10.81 -5.80
C ASP A 683 12.85 -9.52 -6.12
N GLY A 684 11.66 -9.65 -6.66
CA GLY A 684 10.78 -8.54 -6.98
C GLY A 684 11.46 -7.42 -7.76
N ALA A 685 11.22 -6.19 -7.34
CA ALA A 685 11.84 -5.00 -7.96
C ALA A 685 13.32 -4.81 -7.61
N ASN A 686 13.89 -5.57 -6.67
CA ASN A 686 15.33 -5.51 -6.40
C ASN A 686 16.16 -5.84 -7.66
N VAL A 687 15.69 -6.77 -8.49
CA VAL A 687 16.32 -7.13 -9.77
C VAL A 687 16.48 -5.88 -10.65
N GLU A 688 15.42 -5.12 -10.80
CA GLU A 688 15.42 -3.91 -11.63
C GLU A 688 16.20 -2.76 -10.98
N ILE A 689 16.22 -2.67 -9.64
CA ILE A 689 17.07 -1.70 -8.92
C ILE A 689 18.55 -1.97 -9.20
N VAL A 690 18.98 -3.23 -9.10
CA VAL A 690 20.38 -3.61 -9.37
C VAL A 690 20.75 -3.34 -10.84
N GLU A 691 19.85 -3.60 -11.78
CA GLU A 691 20.07 -3.27 -13.20
C GLU A 691 20.24 -1.78 -13.44
N GLU A 692 19.44 -0.93 -12.79
CA GLU A 692 19.51 0.53 -12.95
C GLU A 692 20.76 1.14 -12.33
N VAL A 693 21.21 0.63 -11.17
CA VAL A 693 22.31 1.24 -10.42
C VAL A 693 23.67 0.56 -10.64
N GLY A 694 23.66 -0.68 -11.14
CA GLY A 694 24.84 -1.53 -11.25
C GLY A 694 25.07 -2.40 -10.00
N SER A 695 25.50 -3.63 -10.20
CA SER A 695 25.73 -4.61 -9.13
C SER A 695 26.78 -4.19 -8.11
N GLU A 696 27.71 -3.32 -8.52
CA GLU A 696 28.76 -2.75 -7.64
C GLU A 696 28.21 -1.69 -6.68
N ASN A 697 26.98 -1.24 -6.85
CA ASN A 697 26.34 -0.21 -6.03
C ASN A 697 25.18 -0.78 -5.17
N ALA A 698 25.14 -2.09 -4.99
CA ALA A 698 24.21 -2.82 -4.15
C ALA A 698 24.91 -4.04 -3.53
N PHE A 699 24.34 -4.59 -2.47
CA PHE A 699 24.86 -5.81 -1.82
C PHE A 699 23.83 -6.92 -1.96
N ILE A 700 24.15 -7.94 -2.76
CA ILE A 700 23.26 -9.04 -3.08
C ILE A 700 23.75 -10.32 -2.43
N PHE A 701 22.82 -11.10 -1.92
CA PHE A 701 23.07 -12.39 -1.27
C PHE A 701 21.95 -13.40 -1.54
N GLY A 702 22.19 -14.63 -1.11
CA GLY A 702 21.19 -15.69 -1.04
C GLY A 702 20.94 -16.39 -2.36
N MET A 703 20.03 -17.35 -2.31
CA MET A 703 19.63 -18.15 -3.47
C MET A 703 18.88 -17.32 -4.51
N SER A 704 18.99 -17.73 -5.75
CA SER A 704 18.14 -17.24 -6.84
C SER A 704 16.69 -17.77 -6.72
N SER A 705 15.76 -17.13 -7.43
CA SER A 705 14.39 -17.60 -7.50
C SER A 705 14.29 -19.05 -8.01
N ASP A 706 15.10 -19.42 -9.01
CA ASP A 706 15.10 -20.78 -9.57
C ASP A 706 15.59 -21.82 -8.57
N GLU A 707 16.61 -21.50 -7.76
CA GLU A 707 17.09 -22.39 -6.71
C GLU A 707 16.04 -22.60 -5.63
N VAL A 708 15.38 -21.53 -5.17
CA VAL A 708 14.29 -21.63 -4.18
C VAL A 708 13.16 -22.49 -4.71
N MET A 709 12.66 -22.17 -5.91
CA MET A 709 11.58 -22.93 -6.53
C MET A 709 11.98 -24.38 -6.84
N GLY A 710 13.26 -24.62 -7.14
CA GLY A 710 13.81 -25.97 -7.30
C GLY A 710 13.74 -26.78 -6.00
N TYR A 711 14.09 -26.21 -4.87
CA TYR A 711 13.94 -26.87 -3.56
C TYR A 711 12.47 -27.10 -3.18
N GLU A 712 11.60 -26.15 -3.46
CA GLU A 712 10.16 -26.31 -3.19
C GLU A 712 9.53 -27.44 -4.02
N ALA A 713 9.91 -27.57 -5.28
CA ALA A 713 9.38 -28.60 -6.18
C ALA A 713 9.97 -30.00 -5.90
N ASN A 714 11.26 -30.09 -5.61
CA ASN A 714 11.99 -31.36 -5.59
C ASN A 714 12.42 -31.79 -4.16
N GLY A 715 12.27 -30.91 -3.17
CA GLY A 715 12.81 -31.16 -1.83
C GLY A 715 14.35 -31.12 -1.81
N GLY A 716 14.94 -31.81 -0.85
CA GLY A 716 16.41 -31.93 -0.71
C GLY A 716 17.04 -30.87 0.23
N TYR A 717 16.23 -30.02 0.86
CA TYR A 717 16.67 -29.11 1.92
C TYR A 717 16.36 -29.69 3.29
N ASN A 718 17.36 -29.73 4.17
CA ASN A 718 17.22 -30.16 5.56
C ASN A 718 17.87 -29.11 6.50
N PRO A 719 17.06 -28.27 7.17
CA PRO A 719 17.59 -27.25 8.05
C PRO A 719 18.36 -27.81 9.26
N ARG A 720 18.01 -29.01 9.72
CA ARG A 720 18.69 -29.68 10.84
C ARG A 720 20.16 -29.94 10.57
N GLU A 721 20.53 -30.28 9.34
CA GLU A 721 21.93 -30.46 8.96
C GLU A 721 22.74 -29.17 9.13
N ILE A 722 22.17 -28.03 8.74
CA ILE A 722 22.82 -26.72 8.93
C ILE A 722 22.99 -26.42 10.42
N TYR A 723 21.95 -26.62 11.22
CA TYR A 723 22.01 -26.46 12.66
C TYR A 723 23.10 -27.33 13.32
N GLU A 724 23.23 -28.60 12.89
CA GLU A 724 24.20 -29.54 13.44
C GLU A 724 25.65 -29.22 13.01
N GLN A 725 25.84 -28.73 11.79
CA GLN A 725 27.17 -28.50 11.21
C GLN A 725 27.71 -27.09 11.47
N ASP A 726 26.85 -26.09 11.66
CA ASP A 726 27.24 -24.71 11.86
C ASP A 726 27.10 -24.29 13.33
N ALA A 727 28.24 -24.17 14.01
CA ALA A 727 28.30 -23.87 15.44
C ALA A 727 27.70 -22.48 15.79
N ASP A 728 27.86 -21.50 14.92
CA ASP A 728 27.35 -20.14 15.15
C ASP A 728 25.81 -20.09 14.99
N ILE A 729 25.28 -20.72 13.94
CA ILE A 729 23.84 -20.84 13.73
C ILE A 729 23.22 -21.62 14.90
N ARG A 730 23.81 -22.73 15.30
CA ARG A 730 23.36 -23.50 16.45
C ARG A 730 23.33 -22.65 17.71
N ARG A 731 24.39 -21.89 18.01
CA ARG A 731 24.46 -21.01 19.19
C ARG A 731 23.30 -19.97 19.18
N VAL A 732 23.08 -19.32 18.06
CA VAL A 732 21.99 -18.36 17.91
C VAL A 732 20.62 -19.00 18.11
N MET A 733 20.39 -20.18 17.53
CA MET A 733 19.15 -20.90 17.71
C MET A 733 18.95 -21.39 19.14
N ASP A 734 19.99 -21.94 19.78
CA ASP A 734 19.93 -22.39 21.17
C ASP A 734 19.60 -21.24 22.12
N GLN A 735 20.13 -20.04 21.88
CA GLN A 735 19.82 -18.83 22.66
C GLN A 735 18.34 -18.40 22.60
N MET A 736 17.56 -18.87 21.63
CA MET A 736 16.11 -18.66 21.62
C MET A 736 15.39 -19.50 22.68
N VAL A 737 15.99 -20.63 23.11
CA VAL A 737 15.33 -21.63 23.96
C VAL A 737 16.11 -21.98 25.23
N ASP A 738 17.19 -21.26 25.54
CA ASP A 738 17.99 -21.44 26.75
C ASP A 738 17.67 -20.39 27.84
N GLY A 739 16.79 -19.43 27.56
CA GLY A 739 16.41 -18.37 28.47
C GLY A 739 17.23 -17.08 28.35
N THR A 740 18.23 -17.02 27.45
CA THR A 740 19.10 -15.84 27.26
C THR A 740 18.30 -14.56 26.97
N TYR A 741 17.30 -14.63 26.09
CA TYR A 741 16.48 -13.48 25.68
C TYR A 741 15.06 -13.49 26.27
N SER A 742 14.80 -14.33 27.27
CA SER A 742 13.47 -14.52 27.84
C SER A 742 13.44 -14.56 29.37
N ASN A 743 14.47 -13.97 30.02
CA ASN A 743 14.61 -13.95 31.48
C ASN A 743 14.55 -15.35 32.10
N GLY A 744 15.16 -16.35 31.45
CA GLY A 744 15.20 -17.72 31.92
C GLY A 744 14.02 -18.62 31.48
N ASP A 745 13.03 -18.09 30.76
CA ASP A 745 11.94 -18.91 30.21
C ASP A 745 12.38 -19.58 28.89
N THR A 746 12.41 -20.89 28.89
CA THR A 746 12.85 -21.70 27.72
C THR A 746 11.73 -21.92 26.70
N GLU A 747 10.50 -21.55 27.01
CA GLU A 747 9.34 -21.82 26.15
C GLU A 747 8.90 -20.62 25.29
N THR A 748 9.27 -19.39 25.67
CA THR A 748 8.81 -18.16 25.02
C THR A 748 9.01 -18.18 23.48
N PHE A 749 10.18 -18.60 22.99
CA PHE A 749 10.52 -18.65 21.57
C PHE A 749 10.64 -20.07 21.01
N ARG A 750 10.12 -21.08 21.73
CA ARG A 750 10.18 -22.48 21.33
C ARG A 750 9.56 -22.75 19.97
N GLU A 751 8.46 -22.08 19.64
CA GLU A 751 7.80 -22.24 18.35
C GLU A 751 8.66 -21.71 17.18
N LEU A 752 9.35 -20.58 17.36
CA LEU A 752 10.28 -20.07 16.35
C LEU A 752 11.43 -21.05 16.13
N PHE A 753 12.04 -21.55 17.21
CA PHE A 753 13.08 -22.58 17.14
C PHE A 753 12.59 -23.84 16.40
N ASN A 754 11.41 -24.33 16.75
CA ASN A 754 10.86 -25.55 16.16
C ASN A 754 10.53 -25.35 14.66
N SER A 755 10.03 -24.19 14.26
CA SER A 755 9.76 -23.90 12.86
C SER A 755 11.03 -23.89 12.02
N LEU A 756 12.10 -23.31 12.54
CA LEU A 756 13.40 -23.25 11.86
C LEU A 756 14.05 -24.63 11.73
N ILE A 757 14.12 -25.39 12.85
CA ILE A 757 14.84 -26.67 12.83
C ILE A 757 14.12 -27.79 12.08
N ASN A 758 12.77 -27.72 11.99
CA ASN A 758 11.98 -28.80 11.38
C ASN A 758 11.54 -28.49 9.95
N GLN A 759 11.36 -27.22 9.58
CA GLN A 759 10.78 -26.86 8.29
C GLN A 759 11.58 -25.79 7.55
N ASP A 760 11.89 -24.66 8.24
CA ASP A 760 12.52 -23.48 7.63
C ASP A 760 12.00 -23.14 6.24
N VAL A 761 10.68 -22.98 6.14
CA VAL A 761 9.92 -22.83 4.87
C VAL A 761 10.45 -21.70 3.99
N TYR A 762 11.07 -20.69 4.63
CA TYR A 762 11.60 -19.52 3.92
C TYR A 762 13.14 -19.54 3.82
N PHE A 763 13.79 -20.66 4.03
CA PHE A 763 15.23 -20.88 3.82
C PHE A 763 16.13 -19.90 4.59
N ILE A 764 15.75 -19.53 5.80
CA ILE A 764 16.50 -18.61 6.66
C ILE A 764 17.91 -19.18 6.94
N LEU A 765 18.00 -20.44 7.39
CA LEU A 765 19.29 -21.05 7.71
C LEU A 765 20.15 -21.26 6.46
N LYS A 766 19.53 -21.54 5.32
CA LYS A 766 20.24 -21.74 4.05
C LYS A 766 20.94 -20.46 3.57
N ASP A 767 20.27 -19.32 3.67
CA ASP A 767 20.80 -18.05 3.21
C ASP A 767 21.60 -17.29 4.28
N PHE A 768 21.59 -17.75 5.53
CA PHE A 768 22.15 -17.03 6.67
C PHE A 768 23.62 -16.64 6.48
N ARG A 769 24.49 -17.56 6.02
CA ARG A 769 25.91 -17.29 5.86
C ARG A 769 26.17 -16.26 4.75
N SER A 770 25.52 -16.36 3.61
CA SER A 770 25.67 -15.37 2.54
C SER A 770 25.15 -14.00 2.96
N TYR A 771 24.11 -13.94 3.78
CA TYR A 771 23.60 -12.71 4.39
C TYR A 771 24.64 -12.10 5.37
N ALA A 772 25.22 -12.92 6.25
CA ALA A 772 26.24 -12.47 7.18
C ALA A 772 27.49 -11.92 6.45
N GLU A 773 27.90 -12.57 5.36
CA GLU A 773 29.01 -12.10 4.52
C GLU A 773 28.69 -10.77 3.84
N ALA A 774 27.47 -10.60 3.32
CA ALA A 774 27.04 -9.34 2.71
C ALA A 774 27.04 -8.19 3.73
N ARG A 775 26.59 -8.44 4.95
CA ARG A 775 26.61 -7.46 6.04
C ARG A 775 28.03 -7.10 6.48
N ALA A 776 28.93 -8.07 6.51
CA ALA A 776 30.35 -7.81 6.79
C ALA A 776 30.99 -6.90 5.72
N LYS A 777 30.66 -7.14 4.45
CA LYS A 777 31.09 -6.27 3.32
C LYS A 777 30.55 -4.84 3.46
N ILE A 778 29.32 -4.67 3.88
CA ILE A 778 28.72 -3.34 4.14
C ILE A 778 29.49 -2.63 5.25
N ASN A 779 29.74 -3.30 6.38
CA ASN A 779 30.45 -2.73 7.52
C ASN A 779 31.87 -2.30 7.14
N GLU A 780 32.54 -3.03 6.25
CA GLU A 780 33.83 -2.65 5.70
C GLU A 780 33.72 -1.50 4.68
N ALA A 781 32.76 -1.56 3.74
CA ALA A 781 32.57 -0.55 2.70
C ALA A 781 32.23 0.83 3.29
N TYR A 782 31.49 0.89 4.37
CA TYR A 782 31.11 2.16 5.01
C TYR A 782 32.30 2.95 5.56
N ARG A 783 33.43 2.29 5.82
CA ARG A 783 34.68 2.94 6.29
C ARG A 783 35.33 3.82 5.22
N ASP A 784 35.10 3.50 3.94
CA ASP A 784 35.48 4.35 2.83
C ASP A 784 34.33 5.31 2.47
N SER A 785 34.32 6.44 3.19
CA SER A 785 33.31 7.48 2.98
C SER A 785 33.22 7.96 1.52
N LYS A 786 34.33 7.94 0.76
CA LYS A 786 34.34 8.31 -0.65
C LYS A 786 33.57 7.30 -1.49
N ALA A 787 33.86 6.03 -1.32
CA ALA A 787 33.21 4.95 -2.05
C ALA A 787 31.72 4.86 -1.66
N TRP A 788 31.41 4.97 -0.38
CA TRP A 788 30.02 4.90 0.13
C TRP A 788 29.15 6.04 -0.43
N ASN A 789 29.61 7.28 -0.32
CA ASN A 789 28.82 8.44 -0.83
C ASN A 789 28.74 8.44 -2.36
N ARG A 790 29.70 7.87 -3.07
CA ARG A 790 29.60 7.61 -4.50
C ARG A 790 28.45 6.69 -4.83
N MET A 791 28.36 5.53 -4.15
CA MET A 791 27.23 4.60 -4.31
C MET A 791 25.90 5.27 -3.96
N ALA A 792 25.86 6.06 -2.88
CA ALA A 792 24.62 6.73 -2.44
C ALA A 792 24.09 7.73 -3.47
N ILE A 793 24.94 8.56 -4.05
CA ILE A 793 24.56 9.49 -5.13
C ILE A 793 24.07 8.72 -6.36
N LEU A 794 24.75 7.62 -6.73
CA LEU A 794 24.33 6.80 -7.89
C LEU A 794 22.97 6.15 -7.67
N ASN A 795 22.68 5.67 -6.44
CA ASN A 795 21.35 5.15 -6.14
C ASN A 795 20.26 6.21 -6.35
N THR A 796 20.42 7.41 -5.82
CA THR A 796 19.49 8.52 -6.07
C THR A 796 19.41 8.86 -7.57
N ALA A 797 20.53 9.01 -8.25
CA ALA A 797 20.58 9.35 -9.67
C ALA A 797 19.90 8.33 -10.59
N CYS A 798 19.98 7.05 -10.24
CA CYS A 798 19.42 5.96 -11.04
C CYS A 798 17.97 5.57 -10.64
N SER A 799 17.32 6.29 -9.71
CA SER A 799 15.99 5.95 -9.22
C SER A 799 14.84 6.42 -10.13
N GLY A 800 15.12 7.12 -11.20
CA GLY A 800 14.13 7.73 -12.09
C GLY A 800 13.08 6.76 -12.66
N LYS A 801 13.46 5.53 -12.97
CA LYS A 801 12.56 4.47 -13.43
C LYS A 801 11.42 4.19 -12.44
N PHE A 802 11.66 4.36 -11.14
CA PHE A 802 10.74 3.97 -10.08
C PHE A 802 9.77 5.07 -9.67
N SER A 803 9.54 6.06 -10.53
CA SER A 803 8.42 7.00 -10.40
C SER A 803 7.08 6.33 -10.68
N SER A 804 6.09 6.57 -9.82
CA SER A 804 4.71 6.18 -10.10
C SER A 804 4.11 6.90 -11.31
N ASP A 805 4.65 8.06 -11.68
CA ASP A 805 4.27 8.77 -12.90
C ASP A 805 4.58 7.92 -14.16
N ARG A 806 5.77 7.32 -14.23
CA ARG A 806 6.12 6.38 -15.30
C ARG A 806 5.17 5.18 -15.29
N THR A 807 4.90 4.60 -14.12
CA THR A 807 3.99 3.45 -14.03
C THR A 807 2.60 3.79 -14.56
N ILE A 808 2.05 4.93 -14.18
CA ILE A 808 0.73 5.39 -14.63
C ILE A 808 0.72 5.64 -16.14
N GLU A 809 1.74 6.26 -16.71
CA GLU A 809 1.84 6.44 -18.17
C GLU A 809 1.83 5.09 -18.91
N GLU A 810 2.46 4.05 -18.35
CA GLU A 810 2.41 2.70 -18.90
C GLU A 810 1.02 2.07 -18.81
N TYR A 811 0.33 2.20 -17.66
CA TYR A 811 -1.06 1.76 -17.53
C TYR A 811 -1.99 2.47 -18.50
N VAL A 812 -1.84 3.78 -18.65
CA VAL A 812 -2.67 4.56 -19.59
C VAL A 812 -2.44 4.13 -21.04
N ARG A 813 -1.16 3.98 -21.43
CA ARG A 813 -0.81 3.59 -22.79
C ARG A 813 -1.30 2.19 -23.15
N ASP A 814 -1.13 1.23 -22.26
CA ASP A 814 -1.26 -0.20 -22.57
C ASP A 814 -2.61 -0.79 -22.13
N ILE A 815 -3.28 -0.20 -21.13
CA ILE A 815 -4.48 -0.78 -20.49
C ILE A 815 -5.67 0.17 -20.52
N TRP A 816 -5.53 1.37 -19.95
CA TRP A 816 -6.68 2.24 -19.71
C TRP A 816 -7.05 3.12 -20.90
N HIS A 817 -6.10 3.50 -21.72
CA HIS A 817 -6.27 4.38 -22.90
C HIS A 817 -7.00 5.69 -22.57
N LEU A 818 -6.60 6.32 -21.45
CA LEU A 818 -7.14 7.61 -21.02
C LEU A 818 -6.53 8.75 -21.84
N LYS A 819 -7.27 9.87 -21.91
CA LYS A 819 -6.79 11.13 -22.49
C LYS A 819 -6.54 12.16 -21.39
N LYS A 820 -5.48 12.95 -21.53
CA LYS A 820 -5.21 14.06 -20.62
C LYS A 820 -6.26 15.15 -20.76
N VAL A 821 -6.71 15.67 -19.62
CA VAL A 821 -7.62 16.82 -19.56
C VAL A 821 -6.89 17.98 -18.90
N PHE A 822 -6.92 19.13 -19.54
CA PHE A 822 -6.29 20.35 -19.06
C PHE A 822 -7.35 21.34 -18.62
N VAL A 823 -7.21 21.88 -17.41
CA VAL A 823 -8.05 22.95 -16.89
C VAL A 823 -7.46 24.29 -17.36
N LYS A 824 -8.28 25.12 -17.99
CA LYS A 824 -7.89 26.44 -18.47
C LYS A 824 -7.93 27.48 -17.35
#